data_07f4746a30ee48b5a13e0d21248af660
#
_entry.id   07f4746a30ee48b5a13e0d21248af660
#
_cell.length_a   1.000
_cell.length_b   1.000
_cell.length_c   1.000
_cell.angle_alpha   90.00
_cell.angle_beta   90.00
_cell.angle_gamma   90.00
#
_symmetry.space_group_name_H-M   'P 1'
#
loop_
_entity.id
_entity.type
_entity.pdbx_description
1 polymer ?
#
loop_
_entity_poly.entity_id
_entity_poly.type
_entity_poly.pdbx_seq_one_letter_code
_entity_poly.pdbx_strand_id
1 'polypeptide(L)'
;MIRLAWRSLAGRRAGWAASLVALVLALVMTTACAVLLESGTRAASPVERYAGTDVVVGGQPFVPRARELRAALEELPSVERVVVELSFPTTAVDASGEPVEAPWDGPSLGHSWESAVLAPFTLRRGRAPGGDAEVVLDGALAARLGKGTGDTVRLAGPDGTRAYRVSGVADPPRRLTRQYAVFHTPREAERLAASAQPVRAVGVLAAAAADPAALRREVERRVSDVYGDGGAPVVVASGGERADAEFWNVPSPASVLSSLVGTFGVLSLFVAGFVVSGTLSLAVAGRLTEIGLLRAVAATRGQVRRMIAVEALLVTAVAALVGVPGGIGVALALHGVLVDGEVLPPSFTLSVGPVAPWLTVVLAAAVAQVASFAAARRASRVRPVEVLREAAAPAPRAGWGRVLLGVCVLAGAGVCLGAVASGRLDGGGGTAESMVLVLIAGVALLAPPVCRAAVLLLAPLRGLLPREGVMAVRNLRGQNARLASTVTPLVLAVSLTGTLLSVPLITAEGARQSERQRLLADHVVTSAGPGVAPRYAERAARLPGVAAASGQLGVDGELRRADAAEGDAAAVVGAGLVALRADAVPHLLDLGVRAGSLDRLGAASVALGADTARELGAAVGDRVRVDWDDGGRDTFRVAAVYSRDEGFADAVLPSATAARHAADPLQDSVLVRAAPGADPAAVGRELTSLAAEFPGTRVAGADEDARGASGGGDAAGLFVLLLLLMINAFTAIAVVNTLGTATAGRRREFALLRLAGAQSSQVLRMLAWEAVLTCVIALSLAAVVCAAVLTTLSTALTGSAVPALAAGSLAVLVVAAFLVTVATVTLVGRTVMRRTAAAPGGWAEAVS
;
A
#
# COMPACT_ATOMS: atom_id res chain seq x y z
N MET A 1 -39.17 -25.04 4.52
CA MET A 1 -37.84 -24.76 5.04
C MET A 1 -37.70 -23.30 5.47
N ILE A 2 -37.93 -22.30 4.60
CA ILE A 2 -37.81 -20.87 4.96
C ILE A 2 -38.68 -20.47 6.18
N ARG A 3 -39.93 -20.87 6.22
CA ARG A 3 -40.80 -20.59 7.38
C ARG A 3 -40.31 -21.23 8.68
N LEU A 4 -39.72 -22.43 8.61
CA LEU A 4 -39.14 -23.13 9.77
C LEU A 4 -37.85 -22.43 10.23
N ALA A 5 -36.98 -22.03 9.31
CA ALA A 5 -35.78 -21.26 9.59
C ALA A 5 -36.13 -19.90 10.23
N TRP A 6 -37.11 -19.19 9.70
CA TRP A 6 -37.60 -17.92 10.26
C TRP A 6 -38.16 -18.06 11.69
N ARG A 7 -39.01 -19.07 11.94
CA ARG A 7 -39.50 -19.33 13.30
C ARG A 7 -38.40 -19.73 14.29
N SER A 8 -37.39 -20.50 13.79
CA SER A 8 -36.22 -20.85 14.58
C SER A 8 -35.41 -19.61 14.96
N LEU A 9 -35.20 -18.68 14.01
CA LEU A 9 -34.49 -17.39 14.23
C LEU A 9 -35.28 -16.48 15.19
N ALA A 10 -36.61 -16.33 15.02
CA ALA A 10 -37.44 -15.47 15.83
C ALA A 10 -37.54 -15.93 17.29
N GLY A 11 -37.53 -17.25 17.53
CA GLY A 11 -37.59 -17.84 18.87
C GLY A 11 -36.29 -17.74 19.65
N ARG A 12 -35.12 -17.42 19.02
CA ARG A 12 -33.79 -17.45 19.65
C ARG A 12 -32.90 -16.27 19.27
N ARG A 13 -33.39 -15.08 19.45
CA ARG A 13 -32.68 -13.82 19.09
C ARG A 13 -31.26 -13.75 19.64
N ALA A 14 -31.03 -14.22 20.87
CA ALA A 14 -29.72 -14.17 21.51
C ALA A 14 -28.67 -15.09 20.88
N GLY A 15 -29.05 -16.24 20.32
CA GLY A 15 -28.11 -17.20 19.73
C GLY A 15 -27.56 -16.75 18.37
N TRP A 16 -28.33 -15.91 17.64
CA TRP A 16 -27.92 -15.40 16.32
C TRP A 16 -27.40 -13.97 16.35
N ALA A 17 -27.68 -13.23 17.43
CA ALA A 17 -27.20 -11.85 17.58
C ALA A 17 -25.70 -11.73 17.36
N ALA A 18 -24.96 -12.69 17.88
CA ALA A 18 -23.52 -12.80 17.75
C ALA A 18 -23.06 -12.92 16.29
N SER A 19 -23.66 -13.82 15.54
CA SER A 19 -23.35 -14.03 14.13
C SER A 19 -23.84 -12.87 13.26
N LEU A 20 -24.98 -12.26 13.63
CA LEU A 20 -25.49 -11.06 12.96
C LEU A 20 -24.53 -9.89 13.12
N VAL A 21 -24.09 -9.59 14.34
CA VAL A 21 -23.11 -8.51 14.58
C VAL A 21 -21.82 -8.76 13.82
N ALA A 22 -21.30 -10.00 13.84
CA ALA A 22 -20.09 -10.34 13.10
C ALA A 22 -20.26 -10.14 11.58
N LEU A 23 -21.42 -10.52 11.02
CA LEU A 23 -21.71 -10.34 9.59
C LEU A 23 -21.94 -8.87 9.24
N VAL A 24 -22.62 -8.09 10.09
CA VAL A 24 -22.78 -6.64 9.89
C VAL A 24 -21.42 -5.96 9.82
N LEU A 25 -20.55 -6.22 10.79
CA LEU A 25 -19.22 -5.61 10.84
C LEU A 25 -18.33 -6.05 9.66
N ALA A 26 -18.40 -7.35 9.29
CA ALA A 26 -17.72 -7.85 8.12
C ALA A 26 -18.17 -7.14 6.84
N LEU A 27 -19.49 -6.94 6.69
CA LEU A 27 -20.06 -6.20 5.56
C LEU A 27 -19.71 -4.72 5.59
N VAL A 28 -19.75 -4.06 6.76
CA VAL A 28 -19.30 -2.65 6.90
C VAL A 28 -17.87 -2.49 6.36
N MET A 29 -16.97 -3.33 6.84
CA MET A 29 -15.57 -3.26 6.53
C MET A 29 -15.28 -3.58 5.06
N THR A 30 -15.81 -4.69 4.54
CA THR A 30 -15.60 -5.09 3.14
C THR A 30 -16.29 -4.14 2.16
N THR A 31 -17.46 -3.59 2.51
CA THR A 31 -18.16 -2.60 1.66
C THR A 31 -17.41 -1.28 1.64
N ALA A 32 -16.86 -0.81 2.76
CA ALA A 32 -16.07 0.41 2.78
C ALA A 32 -14.86 0.31 1.84
N CYS A 33 -14.09 -0.78 1.93
CA CYS A 33 -12.96 -1.04 1.03
C CYS A 33 -13.42 -1.16 -0.44
N ALA A 34 -14.50 -1.90 -0.71
CA ALA A 34 -14.97 -2.12 -2.08
C ALA A 34 -15.49 -0.82 -2.74
N VAL A 35 -16.17 0.05 -1.98
CA VAL A 35 -16.66 1.36 -2.47
C VAL A 35 -15.49 2.29 -2.78
N LEU A 36 -14.48 2.36 -1.93
CA LEU A 36 -13.27 3.15 -2.18
C LEU A 36 -12.54 2.63 -3.42
N LEU A 37 -12.39 1.32 -3.55
CA LEU A 37 -11.76 0.70 -4.72
C LEU A 37 -12.56 0.95 -6.02
N GLU A 38 -13.89 0.77 -6.00
CA GLU A 38 -14.77 1.06 -7.14
C GLU A 38 -14.71 2.54 -7.51
N SER A 39 -14.65 3.43 -6.51
CA SER A 39 -14.50 4.86 -6.75
C SER A 39 -13.15 5.18 -7.39
N GLY A 40 -12.06 4.57 -6.92
CA GLY A 40 -10.73 4.73 -7.50
C GLY A 40 -10.69 4.31 -8.98
N THR A 41 -11.26 3.14 -9.31
CA THR A 41 -11.29 2.66 -10.70
C THR A 41 -12.19 3.47 -11.63
N ARG A 42 -13.16 4.21 -11.08
CA ARG A 42 -14.06 5.10 -11.84
C ARG A 42 -13.64 6.56 -11.82
N ALA A 43 -12.73 6.92 -10.91
CA ALA A 43 -12.22 8.28 -10.84
C ALA A 43 -11.36 8.56 -12.06
N ALA A 44 -11.88 9.29 -13.00
CA ALA A 44 -11.07 9.92 -14.02
C ALA A 44 -10.35 11.11 -13.38
N SER A 45 -9.04 11.19 -13.53
CA SER A 45 -8.32 12.42 -13.21
C SER A 45 -8.92 13.55 -14.03
N PRO A 46 -9.14 14.73 -13.46
CA PRO A 46 -9.64 15.85 -14.26
C PRO A 46 -8.61 16.21 -15.32
N VAL A 47 -9.07 16.36 -16.56
CA VAL A 47 -8.24 16.94 -17.63
C VAL A 47 -8.13 18.43 -17.37
N GLU A 48 -6.93 18.93 -17.17
CA GLU A 48 -6.67 20.33 -16.82
C GLU A 48 -6.08 21.10 -18.02
N ARG A 49 -4.80 20.86 -18.32
CA ARG A 49 -4.06 21.55 -19.38
C ARG A 49 -4.50 21.15 -20.82
N TYR A 50 -5.01 19.93 -20.96
CA TYR A 50 -5.47 19.45 -22.28
C TYR A 50 -6.99 19.49 -22.44
N ALA A 51 -7.69 20.26 -21.60
CA ALA A 51 -9.15 20.32 -21.62
C ALA A 51 -9.74 20.91 -22.92
N GLY A 52 -8.98 21.72 -23.63
CA GLY A 52 -9.41 22.35 -24.91
C GLY A 52 -9.05 21.53 -26.16
N THR A 53 -8.44 20.36 -26.03
CA THR A 53 -8.09 19.48 -27.16
C THR A 53 -9.13 18.39 -27.35
N ASP A 54 -9.26 17.86 -28.55
CA ASP A 54 -10.13 16.73 -28.86
C ASP A 54 -9.38 15.41 -28.71
N VAL A 55 -8.12 15.36 -29.20
CA VAL A 55 -7.21 14.25 -29.09
C VAL A 55 -5.85 14.77 -28.64
N VAL A 56 -5.18 14.01 -27.76
CA VAL A 56 -3.80 14.24 -27.33
C VAL A 56 -2.96 13.03 -27.65
N VAL A 57 -1.81 13.25 -28.27
CA VAL A 57 -0.76 12.24 -28.39
C VAL A 57 0.26 12.57 -27.30
N GLY A 58 0.24 11.82 -26.19
CA GLY A 58 1.14 11.97 -25.06
C GLY A 58 2.33 11.04 -25.14
N GLY A 59 3.51 11.50 -24.78
CA GLY A 59 4.69 10.66 -24.59
C GLY A 59 4.83 10.20 -23.15
N GLN A 60 5.55 9.10 -22.96
CA GLN A 60 5.94 8.57 -21.66
C GLN A 60 7.45 8.33 -21.67
N PRO A 61 8.25 9.32 -21.33
CA PRO A 61 7.98 10.67 -20.82
C PRO A 61 7.74 11.78 -21.88
N PHE A 62 8.10 11.54 -23.15
CA PHE A 62 7.95 12.54 -24.22
C PHE A 62 7.65 11.92 -25.59
N VAL A 63 7.23 12.75 -26.53
CA VAL A 63 6.88 12.37 -27.90
C VAL A 63 8.13 12.43 -28.78
N PRO A 64 8.74 11.29 -29.15
CA PRO A 64 9.89 11.31 -30.05
C PRO A 64 9.46 11.77 -31.45
N ARG A 65 10.37 12.36 -32.20
CA ARG A 65 10.09 12.86 -33.56
C ARG A 65 8.83 13.74 -33.69
N ALA A 66 8.52 14.54 -32.64
CA ALA A 66 7.29 15.31 -32.55
C ALA A 66 7.06 16.26 -33.73
N ARG A 67 8.14 16.76 -34.40
CA ARG A 67 8.01 17.63 -35.60
C ARG A 67 7.47 16.84 -36.80
N GLU A 68 7.90 15.58 -36.96
CA GLU A 68 7.43 14.70 -38.04
C GLU A 68 5.98 14.29 -37.79
N LEU A 69 5.66 13.93 -36.53
CA LEU A 69 4.29 13.63 -36.14
C LEU A 69 3.37 14.82 -36.35
N ARG A 70 3.80 16.03 -35.97
CA ARG A 70 3.04 17.24 -36.20
C ARG A 70 2.71 17.45 -37.69
N ALA A 71 3.72 17.36 -38.55
CA ALA A 71 3.54 17.52 -40.01
C ALA A 71 2.56 16.47 -40.56
N ALA A 72 2.67 15.21 -40.13
CA ALA A 72 1.78 14.13 -40.53
C ALA A 72 0.33 14.33 -40.06
N LEU A 73 0.12 14.93 -38.89
CA LEU A 73 -1.20 15.21 -38.33
C LEU A 73 -1.84 16.45 -38.94
N GLU A 74 -1.04 17.47 -39.33
CA GLU A 74 -1.53 18.67 -40.01
C GLU A 74 -2.07 18.40 -41.44
N GLU A 75 -1.70 17.26 -42.06
CA GLU A 75 -2.22 16.81 -43.35
C GLU A 75 -3.66 16.26 -43.29
N LEU A 76 -4.17 15.96 -42.08
CA LEU A 76 -5.48 15.35 -41.93
C LEU A 76 -6.60 16.39 -42.11
N PRO A 77 -7.59 16.14 -42.99
CA PRO A 77 -8.66 17.11 -43.22
C PRO A 77 -9.63 17.27 -42.03
N SER A 78 -9.61 16.29 -41.09
CA SER A 78 -10.36 16.32 -39.83
C SER A 78 -9.72 17.18 -38.74
N VAL A 79 -8.51 17.69 -38.98
CA VAL A 79 -7.70 18.46 -38.02
C VAL A 79 -7.77 19.96 -38.40
N GLU A 80 -8.13 20.79 -37.43
CA GLU A 80 -8.08 22.26 -37.58
C GLU A 80 -6.69 22.80 -37.23
N ARG A 81 -6.13 22.29 -36.12
CA ARG A 81 -4.84 22.76 -35.61
C ARG A 81 -4.11 21.67 -34.85
N VAL A 82 -2.80 21.58 -35.00
CA VAL A 82 -1.90 20.76 -34.18
C VAL A 82 -1.03 21.68 -33.33
N VAL A 83 -0.96 21.44 -32.03
CA VAL A 83 -0.19 22.23 -31.08
C VAL A 83 0.78 21.33 -30.35
N VAL A 84 2.05 21.69 -30.45
CA VAL A 84 3.12 20.96 -29.74
C VAL A 84 3.29 21.56 -28.36
N GLU A 85 3.19 20.73 -27.33
CA GLU A 85 3.37 21.14 -25.94
C GLU A 85 4.84 21.05 -25.56
N LEU A 86 5.49 22.19 -25.46
CA LEU A 86 6.81 22.35 -24.85
C LEU A 86 6.62 22.56 -23.36
N SER A 87 7.13 21.61 -22.56
CA SER A 87 7.09 21.71 -21.10
C SER A 87 8.49 21.52 -20.52
N PHE A 88 8.81 22.33 -19.55
CA PHE A 88 10.10 22.27 -18.85
C PHE A 88 9.88 22.63 -17.37
N PRO A 89 10.71 22.09 -16.45
CA PRO A 89 10.60 22.40 -15.03
C PRO A 89 10.71 23.90 -14.79
N THR A 90 9.73 24.46 -14.12
CA THR A 90 9.73 25.88 -13.74
C THR A 90 8.99 26.07 -12.44
N THR A 91 9.68 26.47 -11.39
CA THR A 91 9.10 26.69 -10.07
C THR A 91 9.21 28.14 -9.68
N ALA A 92 8.11 28.75 -9.27
CA ALA A 92 8.15 30.10 -8.73
C ALA A 92 8.79 30.11 -7.35
N VAL A 93 9.54 31.16 -7.05
CA VAL A 93 10.22 31.37 -5.77
C VAL A 93 9.58 32.53 -5.06
N ASP A 94 9.22 32.34 -3.81
CA ASP A 94 8.58 33.35 -2.99
C ASP A 94 9.56 34.47 -2.53
N ALA A 95 9.08 35.39 -1.69
CA ALA A 95 9.90 36.47 -1.15
C ALA A 95 10.98 35.98 -0.17
N SER A 96 10.76 34.83 0.48
CA SER A 96 11.73 34.23 1.41
C SER A 96 12.84 33.44 0.70
N GLY A 97 12.67 33.14 -0.59
CA GLY A 97 13.60 32.34 -1.37
C GLY A 97 13.21 30.87 -1.44
N GLU A 98 12.08 30.50 -0.85
CA GLU A 98 11.57 29.13 -0.90
C GLU A 98 10.75 28.90 -2.19
N PRO A 99 10.84 27.70 -2.78
CA PRO A 99 10.02 27.34 -3.93
C PRO A 99 8.55 27.25 -3.55
N VAL A 100 7.67 27.71 -4.42
CA VAL A 100 6.22 27.56 -4.28
C VAL A 100 5.84 26.23 -4.92
N GLU A 101 5.59 25.25 -4.07
CA GLU A 101 5.16 23.94 -4.49
C GLU A 101 3.81 23.99 -5.20
N ALA A 102 3.68 23.19 -6.26
CA ALA A 102 2.42 23.01 -6.93
C ALA A 102 1.44 22.23 -6.01
N PRO A 103 0.13 22.43 -6.15
CA PRO A 103 -0.84 21.67 -5.40
C PRO A 103 -0.69 20.16 -5.66
N TRP A 104 -0.78 19.36 -4.60
CA TRP A 104 -0.81 17.90 -4.73
C TRP A 104 0.44 17.25 -5.35
N ASP A 105 1.61 17.75 -5.00
CA ASP A 105 2.88 17.31 -5.58
C ASP A 105 2.88 17.28 -7.12
N GLY A 106 1.98 18.05 -7.70
CA GLY A 106 1.88 18.16 -9.15
C GLY A 106 3.07 18.90 -9.74
N PRO A 107 3.30 18.74 -11.04
CA PRO A 107 4.42 19.38 -11.68
C PRO A 107 4.24 20.91 -11.74
N SER A 108 5.30 21.64 -11.41
CA SER A 108 5.40 23.06 -11.70
C SER A 108 6.16 23.24 -13.01
N LEU A 109 5.43 23.59 -14.06
CA LEU A 109 5.96 23.58 -15.43
C LEU A 109 5.85 24.95 -16.09
N GLY A 110 6.89 25.26 -16.86
CA GLY A 110 6.88 26.34 -17.84
C GLY A 110 6.45 25.83 -19.22
N HIS A 111 5.75 26.68 -19.93
CA HIS A 111 5.13 26.37 -21.22
C HIS A 111 5.36 27.50 -22.23
N SER A 112 5.22 27.19 -23.51
CA SER A 112 5.07 28.23 -24.55
C SER A 112 3.67 28.86 -24.49
N TRP A 113 3.55 30.18 -24.70
CA TRP A 113 2.25 30.81 -24.78
C TRP A 113 1.36 30.27 -25.93
N GLU A 114 1.98 29.73 -26.99
CA GLU A 114 1.24 29.09 -28.08
C GLU A 114 0.43 27.87 -27.61
N SER A 115 0.90 27.18 -26.55
CA SER A 115 0.18 26.04 -26.01
C SER A 115 -0.93 26.41 -25.01
N ALA A 116 -1.11 27.69 -24.71
CA ALA A 116 -2.23 28.17 -23.88
C ALA A 116 -3.61 27.76 -24.43
N VAL A 117 -3.71 27.53 -25.73
CA VAL A 117 -4.93 27.08 -26.41
C VAL A 117 -5.34 25.66 -26.05
N LEU A 118 -4.41 24.81 -25.60
CA LEU A 118 -4.69 23.43 -25.20
C LEU A 118 -5.65 23.35 -24.00
N ALA A 119 -5.62 24.35 -23.10
CA ALA A 119 -6.67 24.62 -22.13
C ALA A 119 -7.04 26.11 -22.26
N PRO A 120 -7.96 26.50 -23.09
CA PRO A 120 -8.09 27.87 -23.66
C PRO A 120 -8.03 28.97 -22.60
N PHE A 121 -6.78 29.27 -22.19
CA PHE A 121 -6.48 30.30 -21.19
C PHE A 121 -6.90 31.67 -21.73
N THR A 122 -7.62 32.41 -20.94
CA THR A 122 -8.03 33.76 -21.23
C THR A 122 -7.26 34.74 -20.36
N LEU A 123 -6.68 35.77 -20.98
CA LEU A 123 -6.00 36.85 -20.27
C LEU A 123 -7.03 37.64 -19.45
N ARG A 124 -6.87 37.53 -18.12
CA ARG A 124 -7.70 38.31 -17.18
C ARG A 124 -7.23 39.76 -17.06
N ARG A 125 -5.88 39.93 -17.06
CA ARG A 125 -5.22 41.24 -16.99
C ARG A 125 -3.92 41.20 -17.79
N GLY A 126 -3.54 42.33 -18.36
CA GLY A 126 -2.28 42.45 -19.07
C GLY A 126 -2.33 42.00 -20.52
N ARG A 127 -1.23 41.48 -21.02
CA ARG A 127 -1.04 41.01 -22.40
C ARG A 127 -0.21 39.74 -22.44
N ALA A 128 -0.21 39.06 -23.57
CA ALA A 128 0.70 37.95 -23.85
C ALA A 128 2.18 38.38 -23.69
N PRO A 129 3.09 37.44 -23.39
CA PRO A 129 4.51 37.75 -23.24
C PRO A 129 5.09 38.16 -24.60
N GLY A 130 5.71 39.34 -24.66
CA GLY A 130 6.25 39.91 -25.90
C GLY A 130 7.78 39.91 -25.94
N GLY A 131 8.44 39.60 -24.84
CA GLY A 131 9.90 39.53 -24.72
C GLY A 131 10.35 38.38 -23.87
N ASP A 132 11.60 37.95 -24.07
CA ASP A 132 12.14 36.75 -23.41
C ASP A 132 12.30 36.89 -21.87
N ALA A 133 12.19 38.12 -21.36
CA ALA A 133 12.16 38.38 -19.91
C ALA A 133 10.73 38.57 -19.36
N GLU A 134 9.70 38.27 -20.15
CA GLU A 134 8.29 38.42 -19.77
C GLU A 134 7.61 37.06 -19.63
N VAL A 135 6.67 36.96 -18.67
CA VAL A 135 5.87 35.76 -18.44
C VAL A 135 4.41 36.09 -18.18
N VAL A 136 3.54 35.17 -18.51
CA VAL A 136 2.15 35.14 -18.05
C VAL A 136 2.02 34.05 -16.98
N LEU A 137 1.44 34.42 -15.84
CA LEU A 137 1.17 33.48 -14.75
C LEU A 137 -0.29 33.04 -14.80
N ASP A 138 -0.55 31.76 -14.38
CA ASP A 138 -1.93 31.41 -14.07
C ASP A 138 -2.44 32.17 -12.84
N GLY A 139 -3.76 32.40 -12.76
CA GLY A 139 -4.35 33.21 -11.71
C GLY A 139 -4.18 32.65 -10.30
N ALA A 140 -4.09 31.33 -10.14
CA ALA A 140 -3.90 30.71 -8.84
C ALA A 140 -2.47 30.93 -8.34
N LEU A 141 -1.46 30.75 -9.19
CA LEU A 141 -0.06 31.05 -8.86
C LEU A 141 0.16 32.54 -8.59
N ALA A 142 -0.42 33.42 -9.42
CA ALA A 142 -0.34 34.85 -9.25
C ALA A 142 -0.92 35.31 -7.89
N ALA A 143 -2.06 34.74 -7.49
CA ALA A 143 -2.68 34.98 -6.19
C ALA A 143 -1.85 34.43 -5.03
N ARG A 144 -1.27 33.24 -5.16
CA ARG A 144 -0.40 32.62 -4.14
C ARG A 144 0.86 33.46 -3.88
N LEU A 145 1.45 34.00 -4.94
CA LEU A 145 2.64 34.86 -4.88
C LEU A 145 2.32 36.31 -4.47
N GLY A 146 1.05 36.72 -4.51
CA GLY A 146 0.64 38.12 -4.38
C GLY A 146 1.21 39.01 -5.49
N LYS A 147 1.39 38.49 -6.71
CA LYS A 147 1.98 39.19 -7.86
C LYS A 147 0.93 39.48 -8.92
N GLY A 148 1.06 40.64 -9.53
CA GLY A 148 0.19 41.10 -10.62
C GLY A 148 0.97 41.56 -11.83
N THR A 149 0.26 42.07 -12.82
CA THR A 149 0.85 42.62 -14.05
C THR A 149 1.80 43.76 -13.75
N GLY A 150 3.03 43.68 -14.27
CA GLY A 150 4.09 44.65 -14.07
C GLY A 150 5.08 44.29 -12.96
N ASP A 151 4.72 43.38 -12.08
CA ASP A 151 5.60 42.88 -11.00
C ASP A 151 6.71 41.97 -11.54
N THR A 152 7.73 41.76 -10.72
CA THR A 152 8.80 40.83 -11.01
C THR A 152 8.60 39.55 -10.20
N VAL A 153 8.70 38.38 -10.84
CA VAL A 153 8.71 37.05 -10.25
C VAL A 153 10.06 36.40 -10.51
N ARG A 154 10.55 35.64 -9.53
CA ARG A 154 11.73 34.78 -9.68
C ARG A 154 11.26 33.37 -10.01
N LEU A 155 11.79 32.81 -11.08
CA LEU A 155 11.49 31.46 -11.52
C LEU A 155 12.78 30.63 -11.51
N ALA A 156 12.76 29.52 -10.82
CA ALA A 156 13.78 28.51 -10.86
C ALA A 156 13.46 27.55 -12.02
N GLY A 157 14.41 27.32 -12.89
CA GLY A 157 14.28 26.46 -14.05
C GLY A 157 15.58 25.71 -14.34
N PRO A 158 15.69 25.03 -15.50
CA PRO A 158 16.85 24.19 -15.85
C PRO A 158 18.19 24.93 -15.79
N ASP A 159 18.19 26.21 -16.13
CA ASP A 159 19.37 27.08 -16.13
C ASP A 159 19.69 27.77 -14.78
N GLY A 160 18.89 27.49 -13.74
CA GLY A 160 18.92 28.19 -12.46
C GLY A 160 17.82 29.24 -12.35
N THR A 161 17.93 30.12 -11.36
CA THR A 161 16.88 31.11 -11.07
C THR A 161 17.08 32.39 -11.87
N ARG A 162 15.99 32.84 -12.50
CA ARG A 162 15.95 34.10 -13.24
C ARG A 162 14.75 34.95 -12.81
N ALA A 163 14.89 36.28 -12.97
CA ALA A 163 13.82 37.24 -12.74
C ALA A 163 13.10 37.52 -14.07
N TYR A 164 11.78 37.39 -14.03
CA TYR A 164 10.88 37.68 -15.15
C TYR A 164 9.87 38.73 -14.75
N ARG A 165 9.45 39.55 -15.72
CA ARG A 165 8.37 40.50 -15.51
C ARG A 165 7.03 39.85 -15.86
N VAL A 166 6.05 39.96 -14.99
CA VAL A 166 4.69 39.49 -15.25
C VAL A 166 4.03 40.41 -16.27
N SER A 167 3.85 39.96 -17.50
CA SER A 167 3.18 40.71 -18.58
C SER A 167 1.67 40.55 -18.52
N GLY A 168 1.18 39.45 -17.94
CA GLY A 168 -0.24 39.18 -17.84
C GLY A 168 -0.53 38.08 -16.80
N VAL A 169 -1.80 38.02 -16.43
CA VAL A 169 -2.37 36.93 -15.64
C VAL A 169 -3.51 36.32 -16.46
N ALA A 170 -3.49 34.99 -16.63
CA ALA A 170 -4.46 34.26 -17.42
C ALA A 170 -5.13 33.16 -16.58
N ASP A 171 -6.42 32.98 -16.79
CA ASP A 171 -7.19 31.91 -16.15
C ASP A 171 -7.64 30.90 -17.20
N PRO A 172 -7.54 29.58 -16.89
CA PRO A 172 -8.15 28.55 -17.72
C PRO A 172 -9.66 28.49 -17.46
N PRO A 173 -10.46 27.89 -18.35
CA PRO A 173 -11.92 27.74 -18.18
C PRO A 173 -12.30 26.96 -16.91
N ARG A 174 -11.45 26.02 -16.53
CA ARG A 174 -11.51 25.27 -15.26
C ARG A 174 -10.23 25.50 -14.50
N ARG A 175 -10.36 25.81 -13.21
CA ARG A 175 -9.20 26.04 -12.34
C ARG A 175 -8.30 24.79 -12.33
N LEU A 176 -7.01 25.02 -12.49
CA LEU A 176 -6.01 23.97 -12.27
C LEU A 176 -5.99 23.62 -10.77
N THR A 177 -6.04 22.35 -10.47
CA THR A 177 -6.10 21.85 -9.09
C THR A 177 -4.86 21.07 -8.68
N ARG A 178 -4.08 20.60 -9.67
CA ARG A 178 -2.91 19.74 -9.45
C ARG A 178 -1.59 20.33 -9.94
N GLN A 179 -1.61 21.44 -10.63
CA GLN A 179 -0.42 22.07 -11.23
C GLN A 179 -0.55 23.57 -11.28
N TYR A 180 0.58 24.25 -11.45
CA TYR A 180 0.66 25.65 -11.84
C TYR A 180 1.17 25.76 -13.27
N ALA A 181 0.78 26.79 -13.98
CA ALA A 181 1.23 27.05 -15.34
C ALA A 181 1.90 28.43 -15.44
N VAL A 182 3.09 28.44 -16.00
CA VAL A 182 3.84 29.66 -16.34
C VAL A 182 4.10 29.66 -17.82
N PHE A 183 3.70 30.75 -18.51
CA PHE A 183 3.84 30.86 -19.95
C PHE A 183 4.93 31.84 -20.33
N HIS A 184 5.86 31.37 -21.16
CA HIS A 184 6.94 32.14 -21.75
C HIS A 184 6.67 32.47 -23.22
N THR A 185 7.48 33.33 -23.83
CA THR A 185 7.49 33.46 -25.30
C THR A 185 7.91 32.12 -25.93
N PRO A 186 7.48 31.82 -27.17
CA PRO A 186 7.90 30.61 -27.87
C PRO A 186 9.43 30.44 -27.90
N ARG A 187 10.15 31.53 -28.18
CA ARG A 187 11.61 31.54 -28.23
C ARG A 187 12.27 31.23 -26.90
N GLU A 188 11.78 31.81 -25.81
CA GLU A 188 12.34 31.52 -24.46
C GLU A 188 11.98 30.12 -24.01
N ALA A 189 10.74 29.65 -24.33
CA ALA A 189 10.34 28.27 -24.08
C ALA A 189 11.25 27.27 -24.81
N GLU A 190 11.51 27.47 -26.09
CA GLU A 190 12.45 26.63 -26.84
C GLU A 190 13.87 26.64 -26.23
N ARG A 191 14.33 27.83 -25.80
CA ARG A 191 15.64 27.96 -25.15
C ARG A 191 15.73 27.22 -23.82
N LEU A 192 14.68 27.31 -22.97
CA LEU A 192 14.65 26.65 -21.67
C LEU A 192 14.45 25.14 -21.82
N ALA A 193 13.74 24.72 -22.85
CA ALA A 193 13.48 23.33 -23.16
C ALA A 193 14.60 22.64 -23.96
N ALA A 194 15.58 23.38 -24.47
CA ALA A 194 16.63 22.89 -25.40
C ALA A 194 17.59 21.87 -24.79
N SER A 195 17.67 21.75 -23.46
CA SER A 195 18.54 20.81 -22.77
C SER A 195 17.95 19.41 -22.60
N ALA A 196 16.65 19.21 -22.90
CA ALA A 196 15.95 17.94 -22.86
C ALA A 196 15.10 17.78 -24.11
N GLN A 197 14.56 16.59 -24.35
CA GLN A 197 13.54 16.42 -25.40
C GLN A 197 12.23 16.98 -24.85
N PRO A 198 11.77 18.17 -25.32
CA PRO A 198 10.87 19.01 -24.52
C PRO A 198 9.39 18.76 -24.80
N VAL A 199 9.07 17.89 -25.77
CA VAL A 199 7.68 17.69 -26.23
C VAL A 199 7.04 16.57 -25.44
N ARG A 200 6.23 16.96 -24.47
CA ARG A 200 5.46 15.99 -23.67
C ARG A 200 4.20 15.52 -24.37
N ALA A 201 3.59 16.37 -25.16
CA ALA A 201 2.39 16.02 -25.87
C ALA A 201 2.21 16.81 -27.18
N VAL A 202 1.44 16.24 -28.06
CA VAL A 202 0.94 16.90 -29.27
C VAL A 202 -0.59 16.95 -29.17
N GLY A 203 -1.13 18.15 -28.98
CA GLY A 203 -2.57 18.38 -28.90
C GLY A 203 -3.16 18.57 -30.28
N VAL A 204 -4.26 17.89 -30.58
CA VAL A 204 -4.99 17.97 -31.85
C VAL A 204 -6.36 18.57 -31.58
N LEU A 205 -6.66 19.65 -32.28
CA LEU A 205 -7.97 20.30 -32.30
C LEU A 205 -8.71 19.88 -33.57
N ALA A 206 -9.95 19.43 -33.40
CA ALA A 206 -10.79 18.92 -34.47
C ALA A 206 -11.37 20.07 -35.34
N ALA A 207 -11.49 19.85 -36.61
CA ALA A 207 -12.31 20.74 -37.48
C ALA A 207 -13.79 20.69 -37.06
N ALA A 208 -14.50 21.79 -37.17
CA ALA A 208 -15.85 22.01 -36.63
C ALA A 208 -16.89 20.91 -36.91
N ALA A 209 -16.69 20.11 -37.96
CA ALA A 209 -17.59 19.03 -38.39
C ALA A 209 -17.04 17.63 -38.15
N ALA A 210 -15.87 17.47 -37.49
CA ALA A 210 -15.23 16.18 -37.31
C ALA A 210 -15.86 15.41 -36.15
N ASP A 211 -16.09 14.11 -36.35
CA ASP A 211 -16.48 13.18 -35.27
C ASP A 211 -15.25 12.86 -34.41
N PRO A 212 -15.28 13.11 -33.09
CA PRO A 212 -14.14 12.87 -32.21
C PRO A 212 -13.63 11.40 -32.20
N ALA A 213 -14.54 10.43 -32.36
CA ALA A 213 -14.16 9.03 -32.41
C ALA A 213 -13.52 8.65 -33.76
N ALA A 214 -13.92 9.29 -34.84
CA ALA A 214 -13.28 9.13 -36.16
C ALA A 214 -11.91 9.79 -36.18
N LEU A 215 -11.79 11.00 -35.62
CA LEU A 215 -10.52 11.70 -35.49
C LEU A 215 -9.51 10.89 -34.69
N ARG A 216 -9.89 10.32 -33.53
CA ARG A 216 -9.00 9.46 -32.73
C ARG A 216 -8.43 8.32 -33.56
N ARG A 217 -9.28 7.57 -34.27
CA ARG A 217 -8.84 6.45 -35.11
C ARG A 217 -7.93 6.89 -36.28
N GLU A 218 -8.12 8.08 -36.79
CA GLU A 218 -7.28 8.66 -37.83
C GLU A 218 -5.92 9.08 -37.29
N VAL A 219 -5.88 9.68 -36.11
CA VAL A 219 -4.67 10.01 -35.38
C VAL A 219 -3.90 8.73 -35.00
N GLU A 220 -4.57 7.70 -34.46
CA GLU A 220 -3.95 6.40 -34.12
C GLU A 220 -3.26 5.77 -35.34
N ARG A 221 -3.91 5.78 -36.51
CA ARG A 221 -3.30 5.28 -37.75
C ARG A 221 -2.07 6.09 -38.16
N ARG A 222 -2.14 7.43 -38.10
CA ARG A 222 -1.00 8.30 -38.42
C ARG A 222 0.16 8.09 -37.46
N VAL A 223 -0.12 7.89 -36.20
CA VAL A 223 0.90 7.55 -35.18
C VAL A 223 1.58 6.23 -35.53
N SER A 224 0.80 5.19 -35.90
CA SER A 224 1.36 3.91 -36.38
C SER A 224 2.20 4.08 -37.63
N ASP A 225 1.77 4.91 -38.59
CA ASP A 225 2.54 5.17 -39.81
C ASP A 225 3.90 5.84 -39.51
N VAL A 226 3.93 6.76 -38.55
CA VAL A 226 5.16 7.49 -38.17
C VAL A 226 6.14 6.62 -37.37
N TYR A 227 5.66 5.78 -36.45
CA TYR A 227 6.51 5.02 -35.54
C TYR A 227 6.68 3.55 -35.96
N GLY A 228 5.82 3.03 -36.82
CA GLY A 228 5.81 1.61 -37.27
C GLY A 228 5.13 0.67 -36.27
N ASP A 229 4.99 -0.60 -36.67
CA ASP A 229 4.28 -1.61 -35.88
C ASP A 229 5.05 -2.10 -34.61
N GLY A 230 6.24 -1.61 -34.38
CA GLY A 230 7.11 -2.01 -33.24
C GLY A 230 6.71 -1.45 -31.87
N GLY A 231 5.55 -0.79 -31.80
CA GLY A 231 5.09 -0.11 -30.57
C GLY A 231 5.52 1.34 -30.54
N ALA A 232 4.58 2.27 -30.72
CA ALA A 232 4.84 3.69 -30.55
C ALA A 232 5.04 3.99 -29.05
N PRO A 233 6.12 4.70 -28.64
CA PRO A 233 6.31 5.10 -27.24
C PRO A 233 5.39 6.28 -26.87
N VAL A 234 4.20 6.29 -27.45
CA VAL A 234 3.20 7.37 -27.27
C VAL A 234 1.81 6.79 -27.09
N VAL A 235 1.00 7.48 -26.33
CA VAL A 235 -0.40 7.14 -26.06
C VAL A 235 -1.30 8.13 -26.75
N VAL A 236 -2.27 7.64 -27.55
CA VAL A 236 -3.32 8.47 -28.15
C VAL A 236 -4.52 8.49 -27.23
N ALA A 237 -4.79 9.63 -26.63
CA ALA A 237 -5.82 9.81 -25.61
C ALA A 237 -6.93 10.78 -26.08
N SER A 238 -8.17 10.48 -25.75
CA SER A 238 -9.33 11.35 -26.00
C SER A 238 -10.29 11.34 -24.80
N GLY A 239 -11.18 12.31 -24.72
CA GLY A 239 -12.11 12.38 -23.59
C GLY A 239 -11.41 12.47 -22.24
N GLY A 240 -11.76 11.61 -21.30
CA GLY A 240 -11.17 11.55 -19.95
C GLY A 240 -9.75 10.99 -19.92
N GLU A 241 -9.37 10.15 -20.89
CA GLU A 241 -8.03 9.53 -20.96
C GLU A 241 -6.91 10.55 -21.17
N ARG A 242 -7.24 11.77 -21.62
CA ARG A 242 -6.26 12.87 -21.78
C ARG A 242 -5.57 13.22 -20.45
N ALA A 243 -6.22 12.96 -19.31
CA ALA A 243 -5.60 13.16 -18.01
C ALA A 243 -4.43 12.20 -17.75
N ASP A 244 -4.46 10.99 -18.29
CA ASP A 244 -3.36 10.02 -18.15
C ASP A 244 -2.14 10.45 -18.98
N ALA A 245 -2.35 11.10 -20.11
CA ALA A 245 -1.28 11.73 -20.89
C ALA A 245 -0.73 13.01 -20.21
N GLU A 246 -1.56 13.71 -19.44
CA GLU A 246 -1.17 14.93 -18.74
C GLU A 246 -0.37 14.64 -17.46
N PHE A 247 -0.76 13.62 -16.71
CA PHE A 247 -0.18 13.25 -15.41
C PHE A 247 0.49 11.86 -15.45
N TRP A 248 1.21 11.55 -16.50
CA TRP A 248 1.81 10.24 -16.74
C TRP A 248 2.74 9.77 -15.61
N ASN A 249 3.45 10.70 -14.95
CA ASN A 249 4.40 10.45 -13.86
C ASN A 249 3.80 10.66 -12.46
N VAL A 250 2.52 11.03 -12.36
CA VAL A 250 1.84 11.21 -11.09
C VAL A 250 0.94 10.01 -10.84
N PRO A 251 1.09 9.31 -9.70
CA PRO A 251 0.24 8.17 -9.39
C PRO A 251 -1.23 8.53 -9.50
N SER A 252 -1.98 7.76 -10.27
CA SER A 252 -3.42 7.98 -10.40
C SER A 252 -4.12 7.66 -9.07
N PRO A 253 -5.23 8.32 -8.73
CA PRO A 253 -6.04 7.95 -7.57
C PRO A 253 -6.43 6.46 -7.59
N ALA A 254 -6.58 5.88 -8.78
CA ALA A 254 -6.87 4.46 -8.98
C ALA A 254 -5.70 3.58 -8.52
N SER A 255 -4.45 3.91 -8.87
CA SER A 255 -3.28 3.13 -8.46
C SER A 255 -3.02 3.22 -6.95
N VAL A 256 -3.15 4.42 -6.38
CA VAL A 256 -3.01 4.63 -4.92
C VAL A 256 -4.07 3.84 -4.16
N LEU A 257 -5.33 3.95 -4.54
CA LEU A 257 -6.42 3.23 -3.90
C LEU A 257 -6.35 1.72 -4.15
N SER A 258 -5.93 1.26 -5.33
CA SER A 258 -5.79 -0.18 -5.61
C SER A 258 -4.69 -0.82 -4.76
N SER A 259 -3.58 -0.17 -4.57
CA SER A 259 -2.48 -0.68 -3.74
C SER A 259 -2.84 -0.67 -2.25
N LEU A 260 -3.28 0.48 -1.73
CA LEU A 260 -3.62 0.62 -0.31
C LEU A 260 -4.89 -0.16 0.07
N VAL A 261 -6.01 0.12 -0.62
CA VAL A 261 -7.32 -0.44 -0.26
C VAL A 261 -7.46 -1.88 -0.73
N GLY A 262 -6.82 -2.27 -1.83
CA GLY A 262 -6.84 -3.65 -2.34
C GLY A 262 -6.25 -4.63 -1.33
N THR A 263 -5.06 -4.34 -0.83
CA THR A 263 -4.41 -5.15 0.21
C THR A 263 -5.29 -5.27 1.46
N PHE A 264 -5.78 -4.14 1.97
CA PHE A 264 -6.65 -4.14 3.15
C PHE A 264 -8.01 -4.79 2.89
N GLY A 265 -8.55 -4.74 1.69
CA GLY A 265 -9.75 -5.45 1.28
C GLY A 265 -9.61 -6.97 1.40
N VAL A 266 -8.48 -7.51 0.93
CA VAL A 266 -8.14 -8.93 1.07
C VAL A 266 -7.97 -9.32 2.53
N LEU A 267 -7.22 -8.51 3.31
CA LEU A 267 -7.08 -8.71 4.75
C LEU A 267 -8.43 -8.72 5.47
N SER A 268 -9.27 -7.75 5.16
CA SER A 268 -10.63 -7.61 5.72
C SER A 268 -11.47 -8.85 5.46
N LEU A 269 -11.46 -9.34 4.23
CA LEU A 269 -12.19 -10.56 3.83
C LEU A 269 -11.67 -11.80 4.58
N PHE A 270 -10.36 -11.90 4.74
CA PHE A 270 -9.72 -12.99 5.47
C PHE A 270 -10.13 -12.98 6.96
N VAL A 271 -10.03 -11.82 7.63
CA VAL A 271 -10.46 -11.63 9.02
C VAL A 271 -11.95 -11.93 9.19
N ALA A 272 -12.78 -11.38 8.29
CA ALA A 272 -14.20 -11.63 8.28
C ALA A 272 -14.52 -13.13 8.14
N GLY A 273 -13.83 -13.84 7.26
CA GLY A 273 -13.96 -15.29 7.07
C GLY A 273 -13.70 -16.06 8.36
N PHE A 274 -12.66 -15.73 9.09
CA PHE A 274 -12.33 -16.35 10.38
C PHE A 274 -13.38 -16.07 11.45
N VAL A 275 -13.78 -14.81 11.60
CA VAL A 275 -14.75 -14.39 12.63
C VAL A 275 -16.12 -14.98 12.38
N VAL A 276 -16.60 -14.91 11.14
CA VAL A 276 -17.90 -15.47 10.74
C VAL A 276 -17.89 -17.01 10.88
N SER A 277 -16.80 -17.66 10.47
CA SER A 277 -16.65 -19.12 10.64
C SER A 277 -16.67 -19.54 12.11
N GLY A 278 -15.98 -18.78 12.97
CA GLY A 278 -15.97 -19.02 14.43
C GLY A 278 -17.35 -18.86 15.07
N THR A 279 -18.02 -17.73 14.77
CA THR A 279 -19.32 -17.42 15.36
C THR A 279 -20.41 -18.38 14.88
N LEU A 280 -20.46 -18.72 13.58
CA LEU A 280 -21.40 -19.71 13.06
C LEU A 280 -21.14 -21.12 13.60
N SER A 281 -19.86 -21.51 13.76
CA SER A 281 -19.51 -22.79 14.37
C SER A 281 -20.00 -22.89 15.81
N LEU A 282 -19.89 -21.82 16.61
CA LEU A 282 -20.39 -21.73 17.97
C LEU A 282 -21.93 -21.76 18.00
N ALA A 283 -22.59 -21.01 17.10
CA ALA A 283 -24.07 -21.01 17.01
C ALA A 283 -24.63 -22.39 16.68
N VAL A 284 -23.95 -23.15 15.79
CA VAL A 284 -24.33 -24.55 15.46
C VAL A 284 -23.99 -25.49 16.59
N ALA A 285 -22.86 -25.32 17.27
CA ALA A 285 -22.46 -26.16 18.42
C ALA A 285 -23.43 -26.05 19.59
N GLY A 286 -23.93 -24.84 19.86
CA GLY A 286 -24.98 -24.60 20.87
C GLY A 286 -26.34 -25.27 20.60
N ARG A 287 -26.51 -25.88 19.41
CA ARG A 287 -27.76 -26.51 18.96
C ARG A 287 -27.63 -28.02 18.70
N LEU A 288 -26.53 -28.63 19.13
CA LEU A 288 -26.27 -30.05 18.84
C LEU A 288 -27.41 -30.96 19.37
N THR A 289 -28.00 -30.65 20.54
CA THR A 289 -29.09 -31.40 21.13
C THR A 289 -30.36 -31.33 20.26
N GLU A 290 -30.70 -30.14 19.75
CA GLU A 290 -31.88 -29.98 18.86
C GLU A 290 -31.66 -30.68 17.52
N ILE A 291 -30.46 -30.58 16.97
CA ILE A 291 -30.08 -31.27 15.73
C ILE A 291 -30.13 -32.79 15.96
N GLY A 292 -29.74 -33.25 17.13
CA GLY A 292 -29.84 -34.63 17.56
C GLY A 292 -31.30 -35.10 17.63
N LEU A 293 -32.20 -34.32 18.26
CA LEU A 293 -33.63 -34.58 18.35
C LEU A 293 -34.30 -34.58 16.96
N LEU A 294 -34.01 -33.60 16.12
CA LEU A 294 -34.53 -33.58 14.72
C LEU A 294 -34.13 -34.84 13.95
N ARG A 295 -32.91 -35.32 14.18
CA ARG A 295 -32.45 -36.57 13.54
C ARG A 295 -33.04 -37.82 14.16
N ALA A 296 -33.38 -37.77 15.44
CA ALA A 296 -34.12 -38.87 16.09
C ALA A 296 -35.54 -38.99 15.52
N VAL A 297 -36.16 -37.88 15.09
CA VAL A 297 -37.44 -37.83 14.40
C VAL A 297 -37.28 -37.99 12.87
N ALA A 298 -36.22 -38.66 12.40
CA ALA A 298 -35.96 -39.06 11.03
C ALA A 298 -35.56 -37.93 10.04
N ALA A 299 -35.12 -36.76 10.52
CA ALA A 299 -34.54 -35.73 9.62
C ALA A 299 -33.24 -36.22 9.00
N THR A 300 -33.11 -36.06 7.67
CA THR A 300 -31.90 -36.46 6.93
C THR A 300 -30.78 -35.46 7.14
N ARG A 301 -29.50 -35.94 6.95
CA ARG A 301 -28.31 -35.07 7.04
C ARG A 301 -28.38 -33.90 6.05
N GLY A 302 -28.94 -34.12 4.86
CA GLY A 302 -29.15 -33.11 3.83
C GLY A 302 -30.13 -32.03 4.24
N GLN A 303 -31.24 -32.41 4.88
CA GLN A 303 -32.24 -31.47 5.39
C GLN A 303 -31.70 -30.58 6.49
N VAL A 304 -30.92 -31.14 7.44
CA VAL A 304 -30.24 -30.35 8.49
C VAL A 304 -29.25 -29.35 7.89
N ARG A 305 -28.40 -29.77 6.93
CA ARG A 305 -27.46 -28.88 6.24
C ARG A 305 -28.20 -27.76 5.50
N ARG A 306 -29.26 -28.08 4.75
CA ARG A 306 -30.01 -27.09 4.00
C ARG A 306 -30.73 -26.10 4.95
N MET A 307 -31.19 -26.55 6.10
CA MET A 307 -31.78 -25.69 7.13
C MET A 307 -30.77 -24.67 7.64
N ILE A 308 -29.56 -25.12 8.05
CA ILE A 308 -28.50 -24.24 8.54
C ILE A 308 -28.01 -23.27 7.45
N ALA A 309 -27.93 -23.76 6.19
CA ALA A 309 -27.56 -22.92 5.06
C ALA A 309 -28.56 -21.79 4.79
N VAL A 310 -29.86 -22.10 4.86
CA VAL A 310 -30.95 -21.11 4.71
C VAL A 310 -30.97 -20.13 5.88
N GLU A 311 -30.74 -20.59 7.11
CA GLU A 311 -30.61 -19.72 8.28
C GLU A 311 -29.42 -18.75 8.11
N ALA A 312 -28.25 -19.23 7.67
CA ALA A 312 -27.08 -18.38 7.42
C ALA A 312 -27.36 -17.32 6.35
N LEU A 313 -28.03 -17.68 5.25
CA LEU A 313 -28.42 -16.72 4.21
C LEU A 313 -29.39 -15.65 4.73
N LEU A 314 -30.38 -16.04 5.53
CA LEU A 314 -31.34 -15.08 6.12
C LEU A 314 -30.63 -14.10 7.06
N VAL A 315 -29.70 -14.59 7.88
CA VAL A 315 -28.89 -13.72 8.77
C VAL A 315 -28.00 -12.80 7.95
N THR A 316 -27.40 -13.30 6.87
CA THR A 316 -26.58 -12.47 5.97
C THR A 316 -27.41 -11.40 5.26
N ALA A 317 -28.62 -11.74 4.81
CA ALA A 317 -29.54 -10.77 4.19
C ALA A 317 -29.95 -9.65 5.17
N VAL A 318 -30.27 -10.02 6.42
CA VAL A 318 -30.56 -9.02 7.48
C VAL A 318 -29.31 -8.19 7.80
N ALA A 319 -28.13 -8.83 7.86
CA ALA A 319 -26.87 -8.14 8.08
C ALA A 319 -26.54 -7.14 6.95
N ALA A 320 -26.88 -7.47 5.70
CA ALA A 320 -26.65 -6.61 4.55
C ALA A 320 -27.46 -5.31 4.59
N LEU A 321 -28.71 -5.38 5.11
CA LEU A 321 -29.55 -4.18 5.26
C LEU A 321 -28.95 -3.11 6.17
N VAL A 322 -28.10 -3.48 7.12
CA VAL A 322 -27.43 -2.55 8.03
C VAL A 322 -25.96 -2.38 7.64
N GLY A 323 -25.31 -3.49 7.27
CA GLY A 323 -23.88 -3.52 7.00
C GLY A 323 -23.47 -2.75 5.74
N VAL A 324 -24.29 -2.84 4.66
CA VAL A 324 -23.96 -2.12 3.41
C VAL A 324 -24.11 -0.60 3.59
N PRO A 325 -25.22 -0.05 4.09
CA PRO A 325 -25.28 1.39 4.37
C PRO A 325 -24.23 1.87 5.37
N GLY A 326 -23.95 1.06 6.40
CA GLY A 326 -22.89 1.35 7.36
C GLY A 326 -21.51 1.40 6.70
N GLY A 327 -21.22 0.48 5.77
CA GLY A 327 -19.97 0.46 5.01
C GLY A 327 -19.81 1.66 4.08
N ILE A 328 -20.88 2.08 3.43
CA ILE A 328 -20.91 3.32 2.63
C ILE A 328 -20.62 4.53 3.53
N GLY A 329 -21.24 4.59 4.72
CA GLY A 329 -20.97 5.67 5.70
C GLY A 329 -19.51 5.71 6.16
N VAL A 330 -18.89 4.53 6.39
CA VAL A 330 -17.45 4.45 6.71
C VAL A 330 -16.58 4.86 5.52
N ALA A 331 -16.95 4.48 4.28
CA ALA A 331 -16.23 4.91 3.08
C ALA A 331 -16.24 6.44 2.92
N LEU A 332 -17.39 7.08 3.20
CA LEU A 332 -17.52 8.54 3.20
C LEU A 332 -16.63 9.22 4.26
N ALA A 333 -16.60 8.64 5.46
CA ALA A 333 -15.74 9.15 6.53
C ALA A 333 -14.25 9.00 6.21
N LEU A 334 -13.84 7.83 5.66
CA LEU A 334 -12.47 7.58 5.23
C LEU A 334 -12.07 8.50 4.06
N HIS A 335 -13.00 8.74 3.11
CA HIS A 335 -12.77 9.68 2.02
C HIS A 335 -12.44 11.08 2.56
N GLY A 336 -13.21 11.59 3.54
CA GLY A 336 -12.90 12.87 4.19
C GLY A 336 -11.49 12.90 4.78
N VAL A 337 -11.12 11.86 5.53
CA VAL A 337 -9.77 11.76 6.12
C VAL A 337 -8.67 11.68 5.06
N LEU A 338 -8.90 10.98 3.93
CA LEU A 338 -7.92 10.87 2.85
C LEU A 338 -7.75 12.21 2.09
N VAL A 339 -8.82 12.99 1.95
CA VAL A 339 -8.76 14.32 1.33
C VAL A 339 -8.13 15.33 2.29
N ASP A 340 -8.55 15.33 3.56
CA ASP A 340 -7.99 16.25 4.58
C ASP A 340 -6.51 15.94 4.89
N GLY A 341 -6.12 14.68 4.76
CA GLY A 341 -4.74 14.22 4.93
C GLY A 341 -3.90 14.27 3.65
N GLU A 342 -4.39 14.96 2.61
CA GLU A 342 -3.67 15.16 1.34
C GLU A 342 -3.22 13.86 0.62
N VAL A 343 -3.85 12.71 0.92
CA VAL A 343 -3.63 11.45 0.19
C VAL A 343 -4.41 11.40 -1.13
N LEU A 344 -5.59 12.02 -1.15
CA LEU A 344 -6.43 12.13 -2.34
C LEU A 344 -6.70 13.60 -2.68
N PRO A 345 -6.73 13.97 -3.96
CA PRO A 345 -7.02 15.32 -4.38
C PRO A 345 -8.45 15.74 -4.01
N PRO A 346 -8.70 17.03 -3.70
CA PRO A 346 -10.03 17.55 -3.40
C PRO A 346 -11.03 17.35 -4.54
N SER A 347 -10.53 17.19 -5.76
CA SER A 347 -11.34 16.88 -6.95
C SER A 347 -11.82 15.43 -7.00
N PHE A 348 -11.27 14.55 -6.16
CA PHE A 348 -11.71 13.16 -6.09
C PHE A 348 -13.10 13.06 -5.48
N THR A 349 -14.05 12.56 -6.25
CA THR A 349 -15.43 12.36 -5.79
C THR A 349 -15.70 10.88 -5.54
N LEU A 350 -16.21 10.58 -4.35
CA LEU A 350 -16.62 9.23 -4.03
C LEU A 350 -17.86 8.87 -4.86
N SER A 351 -17.75 7.89 -5.73
CA SER A 351 -18.86 7.37 -6.52
C SER A 351 -19.33 6.03 -5.96
N VAL A 352 -20.53 6.01 -5.39
CA VAL A 352 -21.12 4.76 -4.90
C VAL A 352 -21.86 4.07 -6.05
N GLY A 353 -21.18 3.17 -6.74
CA GLY A 353 -21.79 2.34 -7.76
C GLY A 353 -22.52 1.12 -7.17
N PRO A 354 -23.31 0.41 -7.96
CA PRO A 354 -24.01 -0.80 -7.49
C PRO A 354 -23.08 -2.02 -7.36
N VAL A 355 -21.91 -2.03 -8.02
CA VAL A 355 -21.05 -3.22 -8.12
C VAL A 355 -20.42 -3.57 -6.77
N ALA A 356 -19.85 -2.60 -6.06
CA ALA A 356 -19.23 -2.83 -4.76
C ALA A 356 -20.22 -3.38 -3.71
N PRO A 357 -21.40 -2.78 -3.49
CA PRO A 357 -22.40 -3.33 -2.57
C PRO A 357 -22.85 -4.75 -2.92
N TRP A 358 -23.12 -5.03 -4.19
CA TRP A 358 -23.53 -6.36 -4.64
C TRP A 358 -22.43 -7.39 -4.46
N LEU A 359 -21.21 -7.07 -4.84
CA LEU A 359 -20.06 -7.95 -4.71
C LEU A 359 -19.83 -8.33 -3.24
N THR A 360 -19.88 -7.37 -2.33
CA THR A 360 -19.64 -7.59 -0.90
C THR A 360 -20.73 -8.46 -0.27
N VAL A 361 -21.99 -8.27 -0.64
CA VAL A 361 -23.10 -9.14 -0.20
C VAL A 361 -22.92 -10.58 -0.71
N VAL A 362 -22.53 -10.75 -1.98
CA VAL A 362 -22.27 -12.08 -2.56
C VAL A 362 -21.10 -12.76 -1.86
N LEU A 363 -20.00 -12.03 -1.63
CA LEU A 363 -18.82 -12.54 -0.91
C LEU A 363 -19.18 -12.92 0.54
N ALA A 364 -19.89 -12.07 1.26
CA ALA A 364 -20.34 -12.36 2.63
C ALA A 364 -21.25 -13.59 2.67
N ALA A 365 -22.15 -13.72 1.70
CA ALA A 365 -23.02 -14.90 1.57
C ALA A 365 -22.20 -16.16 1.28
N ALA A 366 -21.21 -16.08 0.40
CA ALA A 366 -20.30 -17.20 0.09
C ALA A 366 -19.50 -17.63 1.32
N VAL A 367 -18.90 -16.69 2.05
CA VAL A 367 -18.17 -16.96 3.31
C VAL A 367 -19.10 -17.59 4.34
N ALA A 368 -20.30 -17.04 4.55
CA ALA A 368 -21.28 -17.59 5.48
C ALA A 368 -21.74 -19.01 5.06
N GLN A 369 -21.88 -19.27 3.75
CA GLN A 369 -22.24 -20.61 3.26
C GLN A 369 -21.11 -21.63 3.47
N VAL A 370 -19.88 -21.29 3.18
CA VAL A 370 -18.71 -22.16 3.42
C VAL A 370 -18.58 -22.46 4.91
N ALA A 371 -18.68 -21.43 5.77
CA ALA A 371 -18.63 -21.57 7.22
C ALA A 371 -19.77 -22.43 7.75
N SER A 372 -21.01 -22.17 7.31
CA SER A 372 -22.19 -22.94 7.71
C SER A 372 -22.12 -24.39 7.24
N PHE A 373 -21.67 -24.64 6.02
CA PHE A 373 -21.47 -26.00 5.49
C PHE A 373 -20.43 -26.78 6.30
N ALA A 374 -19.32 -26.16 6.65
CA ALA A 374 -18.29 -26.77 7.49
C ALA A 374 -18.80 -27.11 8.89
N ALA A 375 -19.55 -26.19 9.52
CA ALA A 375 -20.19 -26.40 10.82
C ALA A 375 -21.29 -27.48 10.77
N ALA A 376 -22.18 -27.41 9.78
CA ALA A 376 -23.27 -28.35 9.57
C ALA A 376 -22.77 -29.78 9.24
N ARG A 377 -21.67 -29.90 8.48
CA ARG A 377 -21.04 -31.19 8.18
C ARG A 377 -20.54 -31.87 9.45
N ARG A 378 -20.01 -31.13 10.41
CA ARG A 378 -19.58 -31.67 11.72
C ARG A 378 -20.79 -32.06 12.56
N ALA A 379 -21.77 -31.18 12.72
CA ALA A 379 -22.98 -31.41 13.50
C ALA A 379 -23.82 -32.60 12.97
N SER A 380 -23.92 -32.73 11.63
CA SER A 380 -24.69 -33.83 11.01
C SER A 380 -24.03 -35.22 11.09
N ARG A 381 -22.77 -35.33 11.56
CA ARG A 381 -22.08 -36.62 11.74
C ARG A 381 -22.20 -37.19 13.14
N VAL A 382 -22.63 -36.38 14.11
CA VAL A 382 -22.86 -36.85 15.51
C VAL A 382 -23.99 -37.87 15.54
N ARG A 383 -23.82 -38.99 16.23
CA ARG A 383 -24.82 -40.05 16.37
C ARG A 383 -25.91 -39.60 17.37
N PRO A 384 -27.20 -39.77 17.07
CA PRO A 384 -28.27 -39.38 17.98
C PRO A 384 -28.15 -39.92 19.39
N VAL A 385 -27.66 -41.17 19.53
CA VAL A 385 -27.46 -41.85 20.82
C VAL A 385 -26.36 -41.19 21.66
N GLU A 386 -25.31 -40.59 21.04
CA GLU A 386 -24.25 -39.89 21.74
C GLU A 386 -24.71 -38.55 22.32
N VAL A 387 -25.69 -37.90 21.69
CA VAL A 387 -26.27 -36.62 22.18
C VAL A 387 -27.16 -36.86 23.40
N LEU A 388 -27.81 -38.00 23.48
CA LEU A 388 -28.69 -38.39 24.62
C LEU A 388 -27.91 -38.91 25.84
N ARG A 389 -26.62 -39.31 25.66
CA ARG A 389 -25.74 -39.68 26.73
C ARG A 389 -24.92 -38.46 27.22
N GLU A 390 -25.58 -37.60 27.96
CA GLU A 390 -25.06 -36.27 28.40
C GLU A 390 -23.77 -36.28 29.24
N ALA A 391 -23.29 -37.43 29.66
CA ALA A 391 -22.18 -37.48 30.65
C ALA A 391 -20.80 -37.88 30.12
N ALA A 392 -20.61 -38.26 28.86
CA ALA A 392 -19.34 -38.86 28.44
C ALA A 392 -19.00 -38.70 26.92
N ALA A 393 -19.36 -37.59 26.28
CA ALA A 393 -18.89 -37.36 24.91
C ALA A 393 -17.41 -36.95 24.94
N PRO A 394 -16.45 -37.79 24.46
CA PRO A 394 -15.06 -37.41 24.35
C PRO A 394 -14.98 -36.25 23.33
N ALA A 395 -14.24 -35.18 23.69
CA ALA A 395 -14.00 -34.05 22.83
C ALA A 395 -13.59 -34.53 21.42
N PRO A 396 -14.22 -34.05 20.35
CA PRO A 396 -13.92 -34.50 19.00
C PRO A 396 -12.44 -34.28 18.71
N ARG A 397 -11.72 -35.38 18.45
CA ARG A 397 -10.31 -35.33 18.07
C ARG A 397 -10.19 -34.54 16.77
N ALA A 398 -9.24 -33.62 16.70
CA ALA A 398 -8.93 -32.91 15.45
C ALA A 398 -8.72 -33.94 14.34
N GLY A 399 -9.51 -33.84 13.26
CA GLY A 399 -9.37 -34.78 12.14
C GLY A 399 -7.95 -34.75 11.61
N TRP A 400 -7.35 -35.90 11.37
CA TRP A 400 -5.95 -36.05 10.94
C TRP A 400 -5.63 -35.20 9.69
N GLY A 401 -6.60 -35.13 8.76
CA GLY A 401 -6.46 -34.30 7.55
C GLY A 401 -6.32 -32.78 7.83
N ARG A 402 -6.96 -32.27 8.89
CA ARG A 402 -6.80 -30.87 9.31
C ARG A 402 -5.40 -30.60 9.88
N VAL A 403 -4.91 -31.55 10.66
CA VAL A 403 -3.56 -31.46 11.25
C VAL A 403 -2.51 -31.55 10.15
N LEU A 404 -2.66 -32.51 9.24
CA LEU A 404 -1.78 -32.65 8.08
C LEU A 404 -1.76 -31.38 7.22
N LEU A 405 -2.94 -30.85 6.86
CA LEU A 405 -3.04 -29.60 6.09
C LEU A 405 -2.36 -28.44 6.82
N GLY A 406 -2.56 -28.31 8.12
CA GLY A 406 -1.92 -27.25 8.92
C GLY A 406 -0.40 -27.40 8.96
N VAL A 407 0.11 -28.62 9.07
CA VAL A 407 1.56 -28.89 9.01
C VAL A 407 2.11 -28.58 7.63
N CYS A 408 1.41 -28.98 6.55
CA CYS A 408 1.84 -28.66 5.17
C CYS A 408 1.88 -27.13 4.92
N VAL A 409 0.89 -26.40 5.43
CA VAL A 409 0.83 -24.92 5.30
C VAL A 409 1.99 -24.28 6.06
N LEU A 410 2.26 -24.70 7.30
CA LEU A 410 3.39 -24.16 8.06
C LEU A 410 4.75 -24.56 7.49
N ALA A 411 4.89 -25.80 6.99
CA ALA A 411 6.10 -26.25 6.31
C ALA A 411 6.35 -25.44 5.02
N GLY A 412 5.30 -25.22 4.20
CA GLY A 412 5.36 -24.37 3.01
C GLY A 412 5.75 -22.93 3.34
N ALA A 413 5.15 -22.35 4.38
CA ALA A 413 5.54 -21.04 4.87
C ALA A 413 7.00 -20.99 5.34
N GLY A 414 7.48 -22.02 6.05
CA GLY A 414 8.88 -22.14 6.47
C GLY A 414 9.85 -22.21 5.30
N VAL A 415 9.49 -22.93 4.23
CA VAL A 415 10.29 -22.98 2.99
C VAL A 415 10.35 -21.63 2.31
N CYS A 416 9.20 -20.94 2.19
CA CYS A 416 9.14 -19.59 1.61
C CYS A 416 9.96 -18.59 2.44
N LEU A 417 9.83 -18.61 3.78
CA LEU A 417 10.65 -17.77 4.66
C LEU A 417 12.15 -18.07 4.49
N GLY A 418 12.53 -19.34 4.38
CA GLY A 418 13.91 -19.74 4.11
C GLY A 418 14.42 -19.27 2.73
N ALA A 419 13.53 -19.25 1.73
CA ALA A 419 13.86 -18.73 0.40
C ALA A 419 14.05 -17.20 0.41
N VAL A 420 13.21 -16.46 1.15
CA VAL A 420 13.38 -15.01 1.39
C VAL A 420 14.68 -14.74 2.14
N ALA A 421 14.92 -15.45 3.25
CA ALA A 421 16.16 -15.28 4.04
C ALA A 421 17.45 -15.58 3.25
N SER A 422 17.36 -16.45 2.23
CA SER A 422 18.49 -16.79 1.36
C SER A 422 18.59 -15.94 0.09
N GLY A 423 17.76 -14.91 -0.07
CA GLY A 423 17.72 -14.04 -1.24
C GLY A 423 17.26 -14.73 -2.55
N ARG A 424 16.55 -15.87 -2.45
CA ARG A 424 16.00 -16.56 -3.62
C ARG A 424 14.62 -16.05 -4.01
N LEU A 425 13.91 -15.44 -3.08
CA LEU A 425 12.63 -14.77 -3.29
C LEU A 425 12.76 -13.34 -2.75
N ASP A 426 12.17 -12.44 -3.49
CA ASP A 426 12.10 -11.04 -3.06
C ASP A 426 11.38 -10.90 -1.72
N GLY A 427 12.02 -10.24 -0.76
CA GLY A 427 11.56 -9.99 0.61
C GLY A 427 10.68 -8.76 0.76
N GLY A 428 10.20 -8.16 -0.33
CA GLY A 428 9.39 -6.92 -0.27
C GLY A 428 8.20 -6.99 0.69
N GLY A 429 7.66 -5.82 1.05
CA GLY A 429 6.57 -5.70 2.05
C GLY A 429 5.35 -6.58 1.78
N GLY A 430 4.95 -6.76 0.52
CA GLY A 430 3.84 -7.62 0.13
C GLY A 430 4.06 -9.11 0.41
N THR A 431 5.31 -9.58 0.35
CA THR A 431 5.64 -10.97 0.71
C THR A 431 5.52 -11.20 2.22
N ALA A 432 5.95 -10.24 3.05
CA ALA A 432 5.82 -10.31 4.51
C ALA A 432 4.34 -10.35 4.93
N GLU A 433 3.50 -9.51 4.35
CA GLU A 433 2.05 -9.49 4.60
C GLU A 433 1.38 -10.81 4.21
N SER A 434 1.73 -11.37 3.06
CA SER A 434 1.23 -12.66 2.61
C SER A 434 1.68 -13.80 3.53
N MET A 435 2.93 -13.79 3.97
CA MET A 435 3.48 -14.81 4.86
C MET A 435 2.81 -14.80 6.23
N VAL A 436 2.51 -13.63 6.80
CA VAL A 436 1.80 -13.56 8.09
C VAL A 436 0.41 -14.19 7.99
N LEU A 437 -0.33 -13.96 6.87
CA LEU A 437 -1.64 -14.58 6.65
C LEU A 437 -1.55 -16.11 6.55
N VAL A 438 -0.56 -16.62 5.82
CA VAL A 438 -0.33 -18.07 5.67
C VAL A 438 0.04 -18.70 7.01
N LEU A 439 0.92 -18.09 7.80
CA LEU A 439 1.28 -18.56 9.15
C LEU A 439 0.07 -18.54 10.08
N ILE A 440 -0.73 -17.48 10.08
CA ILE A 440 -1.97 -17.40 10.87
C ILE A 440 -2.93 -18.52 10.46
N ALA A 441 -3.12 -18.76 9.16
CA ALA A 441 -3.95 -19.86 8.67
C ALA A 441 -3.45 -21.22 9.15
N GLY A 442 -2.14 -21.46 9.09
CA GLY A 442 -1.50 -22.66 9.62
C GLY A 442 -1.70 -22.84 11.12
N VAL A 443 -1.47 -21.79 11.90
CA VAL A 443 -1.72 -21.78 13.36
C VAL A 443 -3.20 -22.02 13.67
N ALA A 444 -4.12 -21.41 12.93
CA ALA A 444 -5.56 -21.61 13.11
C ALA A 444 -5.99 -23.06 12.79
N LEU A 445 -5.39 -23.68 11.78
CA LEU A 445 -5.61 -25.10 11.48
C LEU A 445 -5.10 -26.00 12.60
N LEU A 446 -3.96 -25.68 13.17
CA LEU A 446 -3.32 -26.41 14.27
C LEU A 446 -3.74 -25.92 15.67
N ALA A 447 -4.65 -24.94 15.78
CA ALA A 447 -5.02 -24.32 17.05
C ALA A 447 -5.41 -25.34 18.16
N PRO A 448 -6.24 -26.39 17.93
CA PRO A 448 -6.58 -27.34 18.99
C PRO A 448 -5.38 -28.12 19.54
N PRO A 449 -4.50 -28.74 18.74
CA PRO A 449 -3.33 -29.42 19.27
C PRO A 449 -2.29 -28.44 19.86
N VAL A 450 -2.13 -27.27 19.26
CA VAL A 450 -1.20 -26.24 19.77
C VAL A 450 -1.67 -25.69 21.13
N CYS A 451 -2.95 -25.37 21.27
CA CYS A 451 -3.51 -24.93 22.55
C CYS A 451 -3.38 -26.02 23.62
N ARG A 452 -3.56 -27.31 23.25
CA ARG A 452 -3.36 -28.42 24.16
C ARG A 452 -1.90 -28.51 24.63
N ALA A 453 -0.95 -28.38 23.70
CA ALA A 453 0.48 -28.37 24.04
C ALA A 453 0.83 -27.15 24.92
N ALA A 454 0.32 -25.97 24.61
CA ALA A 454 0.52 -24.75 25.41
C ALA A 454 0.00 -24.90 26.85
N VAL A 455 -1.19 -25.48 27.04
CA VAL A 455 -1.73 -25.74 28.37
C VAL A 455 -0.93 -26.81 29.11
N LEU A 456 -0.36 -27.79 28.40
CA LEU A 456 0.54 -28.79 28.99
C LEU A 456 1.87 -28.16 29.43
N LEU A 457 2.42 -27.24 28.64
CA LEU A 457 3.63 -26.47 28.99
C LEU A 457 3.43 -25.55 30.21
N LEU A 458 2.21 -25.07 30.45
CA LEU A 458 1.86 -24.31 31.64
C LEU A 458 1.67 -25.20 32.90
N ALA A 459 1.64 -26.54 32.76
CA ALA A 459 1.41 -27.46 33.83
C ALA A 459 2.47 -27.42 34.96
N PRO A 460 3.79 -27.29 34.71
CA PRO A 460 4.78 -27.20 35.76
C PRO A 460 4.65 -25.90 36.59
N LEU A 461 4.09 -24.82 36.00
CA LEU A 461 3.88 -23.54 36.68
C LEU A 461 2.75 -23.57 37.72
N ARG A 462 2.05 -24.70 37.88
CA ARG A 462 0.94 -24.85 38.85
C ARG A 462 1.32 -24.48 40.27
N GLY A 463 2.59 -24.71 40.68
CA GLY A 463 3.07 -24.37 42.02
C GLY A 463 3.15 -22.85 42.29
N LEU A 464 3.20 -22.05 41.25
CA LEU A 464 3.26 -20.57 41.29
C LEU A 464 1.86 -19.94 41.23
N LEU A 465 0.83 -20.69 40.81
CA LEU A 465 -0.52 -20.18 40.63
C LEU A 465 -1.37 -20.33 41.92
N PRO A 466 -2.24 -19.34 42.24
CA PRO A 466 -3.20 -19.47 43.33
C PRO A 466 -4.18 -20.62 43.02
N ARG A 467 -4.93 -21.07 44.03
CA ARG A 467 -5.88 -22.18 43.91
C ARG A 467 -6.85 -22.02 42.75
N GLU A 468 -7.35 -20.82 42.51
CA GLU A 468 -8.25 -20.47 41.41
C GLU A 468 -7.54 -20.59 40.05
N GLY A 469 -6.26 -20.23 39.96
CA GLY A 469 -5.44 -20.39 38.76
C GLY A 469 -5.20 -21.87 38.40
N VAL A 470 -4.96 -22.74 39.43
CA VAL A 470 -4.84 -24.18 39.21
C VAL A 470 -6.12 -24.80 38.67
N MET A 471 -7.29 -24.34 39.18
CA MET A 471 -8.60 -24.72 38.63
C MET A 471 -8.79 -24.26 37.21
N ALA A 472 -8.38 -23.02 36.88
CA ALA A 472 -8.42 -22.49 35.53
C ALA A 472 -7.61 -23.33 34.52
N VAL A 473 -6.38 -23.74 34.88
CA VAL A 473 -5.55 -24.65 34.04
C VAL A 473 -6.24 -26.01 33.82
N ARG A 474 -6.87 -26.56 34.84
CA ARG A 474 -7.63 -27.83 34.71
C ARG A 474 -8.84 -27.69 33.77
N ASN A 475 -9.58 -26.59 33.88
CA ASN A 475 -10.71 -26.30 33.01
C ASN A 475 -10.26 -26.14 31.55
N LEU A 476 -9.19 -25.37 31.29
CA LEU A 476 -8.66 -25.19 29.96
C LEU A 476 -8.21 -26.50 29.30
N ARG A 477 -7.68 -27.47 30.09
CA ARG A 477 -7.35 -28.82 29.59
C ARG A 477 -8.57 -29.59 29.08
N GLY A 478 -9.72 -29.46 29.75
CA GLY A 478 -10.97 -30.11 29.35
C GLY A 478 -11.64 -29.47 28.14
N GLN A 479 -11.34 -28.21 27.84
CA GLN A 479 -12.07 -27.38 26.85
C GLN A 479 -11.20 -26.89 25.68
N ASN A 480 -10.29 -27.73 25.17
CA ASN A 480 -9.33 -27.35 24.12
C ASN A 480 -9.93 -26.75 22.85
N ALA A 481 -11.08 -27.27 22.39
CA ALA A 481 -11.75 -26.76 21.18
C ALA A 481 -12.25 -25.32 21.35
N ARG A 482 -12.72 -25.00 22.56
CA ARG A 482 -13.18 -23.68 22.95
C ARG A 482 -12.01 -22.72 23.11
N LEU A 483 -10.95 -23.15 23.77
CA LEU A 483 -9.72 -22.37 23.89
C LEU A 483 -9.19 -21.99 22.50
N ALA A 484 -9.13 -22.93 21.56
CA ALA A 484 -8.70 -22.68 20.20
C ALA A 484 -9.57 -21.64 19.47
N SER A 485 -10.89 -21.64 19.67
CA SER A 485 -11.80 -20.67 19.04
C SER A 485 -11.67 -19.25 19.60
N THR A 486 -11.13 -19.07 20.81
CA THR A 486 -10.88 -17.76 21.42
C THR A 486 -9.46 -17.26 21.15
N VAL A 487 -8.48 -18.17 21.12
CA VAL A 487 -7.07 -17.86 20.86
C VAL A 487 -6.87 -17.40 19.41
N THR A 488 -7.51 -18.05 18.43
CA THR A 488 -7.28 -17.77 17.00
C THR A 488 -7.56 -16.31 16.61
N PRO A 489 -8.71 -15.68 16.98
CA PRO A 489 -8.92 -14.27 16.67
C PRO A 489 -7.91 -13.33 17.33
N LEU A 490 -7.50 -13.63 18.56
CA LEU A 490 -6.49 -12.83 19.27
C LEU A 490 -5.11 -12.94 18.60
N VAL A 491 -4.70 -14.14 18.20
CA VAL A 491 -3.46 -14.36 17.44
C VAL A 491 -3.51 -13.57 16.14
N LEU A 492 -4.63 -13.65 15.41
CA LEU A 492 -4.83 -12.94 14.16
C LEU A 492 -4.68 -11.42 14.36
N ALA A 493 -5.40 -10.84 15.32
CA ALA A 493 -5.34 -9.41 15.58
C ALA A 493 -3.93 -8.92 15.91
N VAL A 494 -3.28 -9.60 16.86
CA VAL A 494 -1.98 -9.15 17.37
C VAL A 494 -0.86 -9.40 16.37
N SER A 495 -0.85 -10.55 15.69
CA SER A 495 0.22 -10.85 14.72
C SER A 495 0.07 -10.01 13.45
N LEU A 496 -1.15 -9.84 12.94
CA LEU A 496 -1.38 -9.02 11.75
C LEU A 496 -1.01 -7.56 12.00
N THR A 497 -1.56 -6.98 13.07
CA THR A 497 -1.27 -5.57 13.41
C THR A 497 0.20 -5.37 13.75
N GLY A 498 0.80 -6.31 14.50
CA GLY A 498 2.22 -6.26 14.85
C GLY A 498 3.13 -6.29 13.63
N THR A 499 2.80 -7.11 12.64
CA THR A 499 3.55 -7.16 11.37
C THR A 499 3.37 -5.89 10.56
N LEU A 500 2.12 -5.46 10.34
CA LEU A 500 1.83 -4.26 9.53
C LEU A 500 2.40 -2.96 10.12
N LEU A 501 2.53 -2.86 11.44
CA LEU A 501 3.18 -1.71 12.09
C LEU A 501 4.71 -1.78 12.03
N SER A 502 5.29 -2.98 11.97
CA SER A 502 6.75 -3.16 12.04
C SER A 502 7.41 -3.27 10.67
N VAL A 503 6.71 -3.76 9.63
CA VAL A 503 7.26 -3.90 8.28
C VAL A 503 7.79 -2.56 7.74
N PRO A 504 7.04 -1.44 7.78
CA PRO A 504 7.56 -0.16 7.29
C PRO A 504 8.81 0.33 8.03
N LEU A 505 8.93 0.02 9.32
CA LEU A 505 10.10 0.37 10.11
C LEU A 505 11.34 -0.44 9.69
N ILE A 506 11.16 -1.74 9.41
CA ILE A 506 12.25 -2.63 8.97
C ILE A 506 12.70 -2.24 7.56
N THR A 507 11.75 -1.97 6.65
CA THR A 507 12.09 -1.54 5.28
C THR A 507 12.79 -0.19 5.28
N ALA A 508 12.32 0.77 6.09
CA ALA A 508 12.97 2.06 6.24
C ALA A 508 14.38 1.93 6.84
N GLU A 509 14.57 1.07 7.84
CA GLU A 509 15.89 0.83 8.43
C GLU A 509 16.82 0.12 7.45
N GLY A 510 16.30 -0.87 6.68
CA GLY A 510 17.05 -1.53 5.61
C GLY A 510 17.52 -0.53 4.55
N ALA A 511 16.62 0.32 4.08
CA ALA A 511 16.94 1.37 3.12
C ALA A 511 18.03 2.33 3.66
N ARG A 512 17.86 2.81 4.90
CA ARG A 512 18.87 3.69 5.55
C ARG A 512 20.23 3.02 5.70
N GLN A 513 20.24 1.74 6.09
CA GLN A 513 21.49 0.99 6.26
C GLN A 513 22.17 0.75 4.92
N SER A 514 21.42 0.39 3.89
CA SER A 514 21.90 0.22 2.52
C SER A 514 22.46 1.53 1.98
N GLU A 515 21.77 2.64 2.20
CA GLU A 515 22.22 3.96 1.80
C GLU A 515 23.52 4.39 2.50
N ARG A 516 23.61 4.25 3.82
CA ARG A 516 24.83 4.53 4.59
C ARG A 516 26.02 3.69 4.17
N GLN A 517 25.81 2.43 3.80
CA GLN A 517 26.88 1.54 3.33
C GLN A 517 27.34 1.88 1.91
N ARG A 518 26.42 2.43 1.10
CA ARG A 518 26.65 2.78 -0.29
C ARG A 518 27.30 4.16 -0.45
N LEU A 519 26.86 5.15 0.34
CA LEU A 519 27.35 6.52 0.21
C LEU A 519 28.75 6.67 0.78
N LEU A 520 29.69 7.12 -0.07
CA LEU A 520 31.00 7.61 0.30
C LEU A 520 31.06 9.14 0.31
N ALA A 521 29.98 9.79 -0.16
CA ALA A 521 29.83 11.23 -0.13
C ALA A 521 29.65 11.73 1.31
N ASP A 522 30.20 12.89 1.62
CA ASP A 522 30.06 13.57 2.91
C ASP A 522 28.79 14.43 2.96
N HIS A 523 28.39 14.97 1.80
CA HIS A 523 27.20 15.81 1.64
C HIS A 523 26.33 15.34 0.51
N VAL A 524 25.03 15.44 0.72
CA VAL A 524 23.97 15.25 -0.28
C VAL A 524 23.22 16.57 -0.43
N VAL A 525 23.09 17.01 -1.66
CA VAL A 525 22.36 18.24 -2.00
C VAL A 525 21.09 17.87 -2.72
N THR A 526 19.97 18.26 -2.16
CA THR A 526 18.62 17.99 -2.68
C THR A 526 17.90 19.30 -2.99
N SER A 527 16.76 19.21 -3.66
CA SER A 527 15.90 20.36 -3.92
C SER A 527 14.52 20.14 -3.29
N ALA A 528 13.97 21.19 -2.69
CA ALA A 528 12.54 21.22 -2.32
C ALA A 528 11.63 21.46 -3.55
N GLY A 529 12.22 21.72 -4.73
CA GLY A 529 11.53 21.85 -6.00
C GLY A 529 11.71 20.60 -6.87
N PRO A 530 11.55 20.72 -8.20
CA PRO A 530 11.54 19.58 -9.13
C PRO A 530 12.89 18.87 -9.27
N GLY A 531 13.97 19.42 -8.72
CA GLY A 531 15.32 18.85 -8.77
C GLY A 531 16.43 19.91 -8.68
N VAL A 532 17.67 19.47 -8.68
CA VAL A 532 18.86 20.34 -8.62
C VAL A 532 19.37 20.63 -10.02
N ALA A 533 19.61 21.91 -10.32
CA ALA A 533 20.12 22.31 -11.64
C ALA A 533 21.52 21.70 -11.91
N PRO A 534 21.80 21.13 -13.10
CA PRO A 534 23.10 20.54 -13.44
C PRO A 534 24.30 21.46 -13.20
N ARG A 535 24.11 22.78 -13.42
CA ARG A 535 25.13 23.79 -13.13
C ARG A 535 25.54 23.86 -11.67
N TYR A 536 24.69 23.47 -10.74
CA TYR A 536 25.06 23.38 -9.33
C TYR A 536 26.14 22.30 -9.13
N ALA A 537 25.94 21.10 -9.65
CA ALA A 537 26.92 20.02 -9.56
C ALA A 537 28.26 20.36 -10.22
N GLU A 538 28.23 21.04 -11.38
CA GLU A 538 29.44 21.50 -12.07
C GLU A 538 30.20 22.52 -11.25
N ARG A 539 29.52 23.44 -10.59
CA ARG A 539 30.14 24.45 -9.73
C ARG A 539 30.64 23.84 -8.42
N ALA A 540 29.88 22.97 -7.82
CA ALA A 540 30.26 22.24 -6.61
C ALA A 540 31.54 21.42 -6.82
N ALA A 541 31.71 20.79 -7.99
CA ALA A 541 32.93 20.05 -8.34
C ALA A 541 34.18 20.92 -8.44
N ARG A 542 34.01 22.24 -8.59
CA ARG A 542 35.14 23.21 -8.70
C ARG A 542 35.45 23.92 -7.39
N LEU A 543 34.66 23.64 -6.32
CA LEU A 543 34.90 24.28 -5.02
C LEU A 543 36.21 23.79 -4.38
N PRO A 544 36.92 24.67 -3.67
CA PRO A 544 38.12 24.26 -2.92
C PRO A 544 37.76 23.20 -1.87
N GLY A 545 38.55 22.18 -1.74
CA GLY A 545 38.33 21.11 -0.75
C GLY A 545 37.33 20.02 -1.20
N VAL A 546 36.81 20.07 -2.41
CA VAL A 546 35.97 19.00 -2.99
C VAL A 546 36.84 18.04 -3.78
N ALA A 547 36.78 16.74 -3.47
CA ALA A 547 37.44 15.67 -4.21
C ALA A 547 36.66 15.22 -5.42
N ALA A 548 35.34 15.02 -5.22
CA ALA A 548 34.42 14.59 -6.25
C ALA A 548 33.02 15.16 -5.99
N ALA A 549 32.35 15.57 -7.06
CA ALA A 549 30.92 15.90 -7.01
C ALA A 549 30.24 15.43 -8.30
N SER A 550 29.05 14.85 -8.17
CA SER A 550 28.26 14.43 -9.31
C SER A 550 26.78 14.57 -8.99
N GLY A 551 26.01 15.11 -9.93
CA GLY A 551 24.58 14.97 -9.90
C GLY A 551 24.16 13.54 -10.19
N GLN A 552 23.13 13.14 -9.52
CA GLN A 552 22.45 11.86 -9.68
C GLN A 552 21.19 12.13 -10.49
N LEU A 553 21.04 11.47 -11.62
CA LEU A 553 19.93 11.61 -12.54
C LEU A 553 19.24 10.26 -12.67
N GLY A 554 18.01 10.17 -12.21
CA GLY A 554 17.13 9.02 -12.43
C GLY A 554 16.64 9.03 -13.87
N VAL A 555 16.69 7.89 -14.52
CA VAL A 555 16.12 7.66 -15.86
C VAL A 555 15.50 6.29 -15.91
N ASP A 556 14.41 6.15 -16.63
CA ASP A 556 13.74 4.87 -16.84
C ASP A 556 14.09 4.31 -18.20
N GLY A 557 14.07 2.99 -18.32
CA GLY A 557 14.34 2.30 -19.56
C GLY A 557 14.31 0.78 -19.40
N GLU A 558 14.30 0.08 -20.52
CA GLU A 558 14.37 -1.39 -20.54
C GLU A 558 15.80 -1.86 -20.82
N LEU A 559 16.31 -2.67 -19.93
CA LEU A 559 17.58 -3.38 -20.15
C LEU A 559 17.34 -4.67 -20.90
N ARG A 560 18.10 -4.89 -21.95
CA ARG A 560 18.01 -6.08 -22.81
C ARG A 560 19.38 -6.61 -23.16
N ARG A 561 19.55 -7.93 -23.25
CA ARG A 561 20.77 -8.47 -23.84
C ARG A 561 20.91 -8.07 -25.30
N ALA A 562 22.08 -7.63 -25.70
CA ALA A 562 22.33 -7.13 -27.06
C ALA A 562 22.21 -8.24 -28.13
N ASP A 563 22.39 -9.53 -27.77
CA ASP A 563 22.32 -10.71 -28.62
C ASP A 563 20.93 -11.39 -28.60
N ALA A 564 19.98 -10.91 -27.79
CA ALA A 564 18.64 -11.47 -27.69
C ALA A 564 17.80 -11.12 -28.94
N ALA A 565 16.96 -12.06 -29.35
CA ALA A 565 16.01 -11.84 -30.45
C ALA A 565 14.96 -10.80 -30.10
N GLU A 566 14.52 -10.01 -31.07
CA GLU A 566 13.38 -9.09 -30.88
C GLU A 566 12.12 -9.92 -30.57
N GLY A 567 11.50 -9.63 -29.39
CA GLY A 567 10.31 -10.36 -28.90
C GLY A 567 10.59 -11.39 -27.81
N ASP A 568 11.86 -11.64 -27.43
CA ASP A 568 12.15 -12.51 -26.28
C ASP A 568 11.93 -11.73 -24.97
N ALA A 569 10.75 -11.94 -24.39
CA ALA A 569 10.35 -11.30 -23.13
C ALA A 569 11.21 -11.73 -21.92
N ALA A 570 11.87 -12.90 -22.01
CA ALA A 570 12.75 -13.39 -20.92
C ALA A 570 14.12 -12.66 -20.90
N ALA A 571 14.44 -11.90 -21.92
CA ALA A 571 15.69 -11.14 -22.03
C ALA A 571 15.50 -9.63 -21.76
N VAL A 572 14.37 -9.23 -21.21
CA VAL A 572 14.00 -7.83 -20.96
C VAL A 572 13.74 -7.64 -19.48
N VAL A 573 14.40 -6.64 -18.90
CA VAL A 573 14.17 -6.22 -17.52
C VAL A 573 13.85 -4.72 -17.54
N GLY A 574 12.65 -4.33 -17.09
CA GLY A 574 12.34 -2.94 -16.81
C GLY A 574 13.18 -2.49 -15.62
N ALA A 575 13.94 -1.43 -15.78
CA ALA A 575 14.99 -1.09 -14.84
C ALA A 575 14.95 0.41 -14.46
N GLY A 576 15.02 0.66 -13.15
CA GLY A 576 15.37 1.97 -12.61
C GLY A 576 16.86 2.23 -12.81
N LEU A 577 17.18 3.17 -13.69
CA LEU A 577 18.55 3.50 -14.07
C LEU A 577 18.98 4.79 -13.37
N VAL A 578 20.18 4.79 -12.82
CA VAL A 578 20.76 5.99 -12.23
C VAL A 578 22.02 6.39 -13.00
N ALA A 579 22.08 7.65 -13.36
CA ALA A 579 23.19 8.18 -14.10
C ALA A 579 24.01 9.16 -13.27
N LEU A 580 25.34 8.94 -13.23
CA LEU A 580 26.33 9.77 -12.58
C LEU A 580 27.52 10.02 -13.52
N ARG A 581 28.36 10.97 -13.17
CA ARG A 581 29.64 11.13 -13.84
C ARG A 581 30.49 9.88 -13.59
N ALA A 582 30.88 9.23 -14.66
CA ALA A 582 31.61 7.96 -14.63
C ALA A 582 32.88 7.98 -13.77
N ASP A 583 33.65 9.07 -13.87
CA ASP A 583 34.87 9.31 -13.08
C ASP A 583 34.61 9.53 -11.59
N ALA A 584 33.44 10.00 -11.24
CA ALA A 584 33.06 10.31 -9.86
C ALA A 584 32.48 9.09 -9.10
N VAL A 585 31.87 8.11 -9.80
CA VAL A 585 31.20 6.98 -9.18
C VAL A 585 32.08 6.25 -8.15
N PRO A 586 33.32 5.84 -8.42
CA PRO A 586 34.13 5.12 -7.43
C PRO A 586 34.47 5.94 -6.19
N HIS A 587 34.40 7.26 -6.29
CA HIS A 587 34.69 8.19 -5.20
C HIS A 587 33.47 8.55 -4.37
N LEU A 588 32.25 8.44 -4.95
CA LEU A 588 31.00 8.85 -4.31
C LEU A 588 30.20 7.66 -3.78
N LEU A 589 30.35 6.48 -4.40
CA LEU A 589 29.56 5.30 -4.09
C LEU A 589 30.43 4.06 -3.87
N ASP A 590 30.17 3.33 -2.81
CA ASP A 590 30.61 1.95 -2.60
C ASP A 590 29.45 1.00 -2.93
N LEU A 591 29.44 0.51 -4.15
CA LEU A 591 28.37 -0.38 -4.64
C LEU A 591 28.59 -1.85 -4.26
N GLY A 592 29.67 -2.20 -3.56
CA GLY A 592 29.96 -3.60 -3.23
C GLY A 592 30.21 -4.46 -4.48
N VAL A 593 31.20 -4.06 -5.30
CA VAL A 593 31.49 -4.72 -6.58
C VAL A 593 31.84 -6.19 -6.36
N ARG A 594 31.13 -7.10 -7.03
CA ARG A 594 31.38 -8.55 -7.01
C ARG A 594 32.27 -9.00 -8.17
N ALA A 595 32.15 -8.33 -9.31
CA ALA A 595 32.94 -8.65 -10.51
C ALA A 595 33.19 -7.37 -11.31
N GLY A 596 34.35 -7.29 -11.97
CA GLY A 596 34.75 -6.11 -12.74
C GLY A 596 35.34 -4.99 -11.88
N SER A 597 35.24 -3.73 -12.36
CA SER A 597 35.68 -2.52 -11.63
C SER A 597 34.87 -1.31 -12.10
N LEU A 598 34.50 -0.44 -11.14
CA LEU A 598 33.87 0.85 -11.43
C LEU A 598 34.85 1.86 -12.09
N ASP A 599 36.16 1.68 -11.90
CA ASP A 599 37.16 2.53 -12.59
C ASP A 599 37.15 2.33 -14.13
N ARG A 600 36.51 1.24 -14.61
CA ARG A 600 36.32 0.98 -16.02
C ARG A 600 35.01 1.54 -16.57
N LEU A 601 34.23 2.21 -15.71
CA LEU A 601 33.00 2.86 -16.15
C LEU A 601 33.36 4.04 -17.05
N GLY A 602 32.89 4.02 -18.28
CA GLY A 602 33.16 5.05 -19.29
C GLY A 602 31.89 5.32 -20.11
N ALA A 603 31.98 6.18 -21.10
CA ALA A 603 30.82 6.66 -21.87
C ALA A 603 29.96 5.56 -22.53
N ALA A 604 30.55 4.39 -22.82
CA ALA A 604 29.86 3.25 -23.44
C ALA A 604 29.84 2.02 -22.54
N SER A 605 29.86 2.20 -21.22
CA SER A 605 29.83 1.09 -20.27
C SER A 605 28.80 1.31 -19.17
N VAL A 606 28.36 0.22 -18.53
CA VAL A 606 27.32 0.17 -17.49
C VAL A 606 27.80 -0.70 -16.34
N ALA A 607 27.41 -0.35 -15.12
CA ALA A 607 27.49 -1.26 -14.00
C ALA A 607 26.08 -1.79 -13.70
N LEU A 608 25.93 -3.11 -13.56
CA LEU A 608 24.65 -3.77 -13.31
C LEU A 608 24.52 -4.22 -11.86
N GLY A 609 23.32 -4.12 -11.32
CA GLY A 609 22.95 -4.78 -10.07
C GLY A 609 23.05 -6.31 -10.22
N ALA A 610 23.35 -7.01 -9.13
CA ALA A 610 23.58 -8.46 -9.19
C ALA A 610 22.32 -9.22 -9.56
N ASP A 611 21.14 -8.72 -9.19
CA ASP A 611 19.86 -9.33 -9.51
C ASP A 611 19.51 -9.10 -10.99
N THR A 612 19.64 -7.89 -11.47
CA THR A 612 19.47 -7.51 -12.88
C THR A 612 20.42 -8.29 -13.79
N ALA A 613 21.71 -8.39 -13.40
CA ALA A 613 22.70 -9.17 -14.15
C ALA A 613 22.33 -10.65 -14.22
N ARG A 614 21.76 -11.20 -13.15
CA ARG A 614 21.28 -12.61 -13.10
C ARG A 614 20.04 -12.81 -13.96
N GLU A 615 19.08 -11.91 -13.93
CA GLU A 615 17.86 -11.97 -14.75
C GLU A 615 18.18 -11.87 -16.24
N LEU A 616 19.06 -10.94 -16.60
CA LEU A 616 19.53 -10.80 -17.98
C LEU A 616 20.50 -11.92 -18.42
N GLY A 617 21.06 -12.70 -17.47
CA GLY A 617 22.13 -13.65 -17.74
C GLY A 617 23.39 -12.98 -18.28
N ALA A 618 23.66 -11.72 -17.89
CA ALA A 618 24.77 -10.92 -18.36
C ALA A 618 25.96 -10.94 -17.39
N ALA A 619 27.17 -11.04 -17.91
CA ALA A 619 28.41 -11.01 -17.15
C ALA A 619 29.30 -9.82 -17.54
N VAL A 620 30.36 -9.57 -16.73
CA VAL A 620 31.32 -8.50 -17.03
C VAL A 620 31.95 -8.76 -18.40
N GLY A 621 31.88 -7.76 -19.26
CA GLY A 621 32.40 -7.79 -20.64
C GLY A 621 31.33 -7.98 -21.71
N ASP A 622 30.15 -8.48 -21.32
CA ASP A 622 29.01 -8.65 -22.24
C ASP A 622 28.43 -7.30 -22.66
N ARG A 623 27.62 -7.32 -23.70
CA ARG A 623 26.92 -6.14 -24.19
C ARG A 623 25.46 -6.20 -23.80
N VAL A 624 24.97 -5.13 -23.17
CA VAL A 624 23.55 -4.90 -22.89
C VAL A 624 23.07 -3.67 -23.65
N ARG A 625 21.86 -3.74 -24.15
CA ARG A 625 21.18 -2.64 -24.82
C ARG A 625 20.22 -2.00 -23.82
N VAL A 626 20.21 -0.70 -23.78
CA VAL A 626 19.18 0.10 -23.10
C VAL A 626 18.22 0.59 -24.17
N ASP A 627 16.98 0.19 -24.08
CA ASP A 627 15.89 0.74 -24.85
C ASP A 627 15.27 1.85 -23.99
N TRP A 628 15.52 3.13 -24.35
CA TRP A 628 15.07 4.28 -23.60
C TRP A 628 13.60 4.59 -23.87
N ASP A 629 12.94 5.20 -22.92
CA ASP A 629 11.54 5.58 -23.05
C ASP A 629 11.27 6.61 -24.18
N ASP A 630 12.33 7.31 -24.64
CA ASP A 630 12.26 8.18 -25.83
C ASP A 630 12.29 7.43 -27.17
N GLY A 631 12.33 6.10 -27.12
CA GLY A 631 12.50 5.22 -28.28
C GLY A 631 13.94 5.14 -28.80
N GLY A 632 14.88 5.85 -28.15
CA GLY A 632 16.31 5.73 -28.42
C GLY A 632 16.87 4.38 -27.97
N ARG A 633 18.01 3.99 -28.54
CA ARG A 633 18.67 2.72 -28.21
C ARG A 633 20.15 2.93 -28.12
N ASP A 634 20.72 2.60 -26.98
CA ASP A 634 22.17 2.60 -26.78
C ASP A 634 22.64 1.22 -26.33
N THR A 635 23.86 0.86 -26.73
CA THR A 635 24.49 -0.40 -26.33
C THR A 635 25.69 -0.11 -25.45
N PHE A 636 25.70 -0.72 -24.25
CA PHE A 636 26.74 -0.58 -23.26
C PHE A 636 27.45 -1.90 -23.00
N ARG A 637 28.73 -1.81 -22.64
CA ARG A 637 29.50 -2.94 -22.16
C ARG A 637 29.40 -3.02 -20.64
N VAL A 638 29.15 -4.20 -20.09
CA VAL A 638 29.12 -4.40 -18.62
C VAL A 638 30.54 -4.25 -18.07
N ALA A 639 30.80 -3.19 -17.30
CA ALA A 639 32.07 -2.89 -16.68
C ALA A 639 32.20 -3.53 -15.30
N ALA A 640 31.09 -3.59 -14.54
CA ALA A 640 31.03 -4.15 -13.22
C ALA A 640 29.65 -4.76 -12.92
N VAL A 641 29.63 -5.71 -11.99
CA VAL A 641 28.42 -6.23 -11.35
C VAL A 641 28.53 -5.96 -9.86
N TYR A 642 27.51 -5.32 -9.27
CA TYR A 642 27.52 -4.90 -7.88
C TYR A 642 26.39 -5.52 -7.08
N SER A 643 26.51 -5.54 -5.73
CA SER A 643 25.60 -6.23 -4.85
C SER A 643 24.73 -5.33 -3.96
N ARG A 644 25.00 -4.02 -3.93
CA ARG A 644 24.24 -3.06 -3.13
C ARG A 644 23.22 -2.32 -4.00
N ASP A 645 22.42 -3.09 -4.72
CA ASP A 645 21.36 -2.64 -5.62
C ASP A 645 20.01 -2.38 -4.90
N GLU A 646 19.79 -3.00 -3.75
CA GLU A 646 18.54 -2.88 -3.00
C GLU A 646 18.23 -1.42 -2.64
N GLY A 647 17.08 -0.92 -3.10
CA GLY A 647 16.62 0.46 -2.85
C GLY A 647 17.45 1.55 -3.52
N PHE A 648 18.22 1.21 -4.57
CA PHE A 648 19.01 2.17 -5.34
C PHE A 648 18.66 2.13 -6.83
N ALA A 649 19.41 1.38 -7.61
CA ALA A 649 19.25 1.30 -9.04
C ALA A 649 19.62 -0.09 -9.55
N ASP A 650 18.94 -0.51 -10.60
CA ASP A 650 19.21 -1.77 -11.30
C ASP A 650 20.48 -1.68 -12.15
N ALA A 651 20.80 -0.45 -12.60
CA ALA A 651 22.04 -0.17 -13.29
C ALA A 651 22.54 1.26 -13.08
N VAL A 652 23.86 1.44 -13.10
CA VAL A 652 24.52 2.74 -13.06
C VAL A 652 25.13 3.04 -14.42
N LEU A 653 24.77 4.20 -14.97
CA LEU A 653 25.11 4.66 -16.30
C LEU A 653 25.94 5.95 -16.26
N PRO A 654 26.68 6.26 -17.32
CA PRO A 654 27.34 7.57 -17.48
C PRO A 654 26.29 8.67 -17.72
N SER A 655 26.35 9.75 -16.91
CA SER A 655 25.40 10.87 -17.02
C SER A 655 25.39 11.55 -18.38
N ALA A 656 26.53 11.62 -19.05
CA ALA A 656 26.63 12.23 -20.38
C ALA A 656 25.79 11.54 -21.46
N THR A 657 25.56 10.21 -21.32
CA THR A 657 24.70 9.47 -22.24
C THR A 657 23.25 9.57 -21.82
N ALA A 658 22.96 9.31 -20.55
CA ALA A 658 21.62 9.32 -20.02
C ALA A 658 20.93 10.70 -20.13
N ALA A 659 21.66 11.79 -19.94
CA ALA A 659 21.11 13.15 -20.06
C ALA A 659 20.56 13.49 -21.45
N ARG A 660 20.94 12.74 -22.49
CA ARG A 660 20.36 12.92 -23.83
C ARG A 660 18.95 12.32 -23.97
N HIS A 661 18.66 11.37 -23.08
CA HIS A 661 17.41 10.59 -23.06
C HIS A 661 16.50 10.98 -21.87
N ALA A 662 17.04 11.76 -20.93
CA ALA A 662 16.27 12.19 -19.76
C ALA A 662 15.14 13.15 -20.15
N ALA A 663 13.96 12.90 -19.61
CA ALA A 663 12.80 13.78 -19.78
C ALA A 663 12.97 15.12 -19.06
N ASP A 664 13.72 15.10 -17.97
CA ASP A 664 14.00 16.25 -17.13
C ASP A 664 15.53 16.38 -16.97
N PRO A 665 16.12 17.52 -17.27
CA PRO A 665 17.55 17.74 -17.09
C PRO A 665 17.95 17.98 -15.63
N LEU A 666 16.96 18.17 -14.74
CA LEU A 666 17.21 18.38 -13.32
C LEU A 666 17.67 17.08 -12.66
N GLN A 667 18.59 17.21 -11.73
CA GLN A 667 19.16 16.10 -11.00
C GLN A 667 18.37 15.86 -9.70
N ASP A 668 18.11 14.62 -9.36
CA ASP A 668 17.39 14.25 -8.13
C ASP A 668 18.16 14.71 -6.89
N SER A 669 19.50 14.55 -6.95
CA SER A 669 20.40 14.98 -5.90
C SER A 669 21.80 15.24 -6.46
N VAL A 670 22.64 15.92 -5.68
CA VAL A 670 24.07 16.06 -5.96
C VAL A 670 24.88 15.50 -4.82
N LEU A 671 25.68 14.49 -5.11
CA LEU A 671 26.60 13.86 -4.15
C LEU A 671 27.92 14.59 -4.16
N VAL A 672 28.46 14.93 -2.98
CA VAL A 672 29.73 15.67 -2.85
C VAL A 672 30.62 15.00 -1.80
N ARG A 673 31.85 14.72 -2.17
CA ARG A 673 32.90 14.21 -1.27
C ARG A 673 34.00 15.25 -1.05
N ALA A 674 34.35 15.46 0.20
CA ALA A 674 35.45 16.32 0.58
C ALA A 674 36.80 15.68 0.21
N ALA A 675 37.81 16.52 -0.10
CA ALA A 675 39.14 16.05 -0.36
C ALA A 675 39.83 15.53 0.92
N PRO A 676 40.71 14.53 0.81
CA PRO A 676 41.45 14.03 1.95
C PRO A 676 42.16 15.17 2.69
N GLY A 677 41.85 15.36 3.97
CA GLY A 677 42.43 16.44 4.80
C GLY A 677 41.66 17.77 4.78
N ALA A 678 40.65 17.92 3.95
CA ALA A 678 39.72 19.06 4.04
C ALA A 678 38.69 18.83 5.17
N ASP A 679 38.27 19.92 5.83
CA ASP A 679 37.19 19.86 6.80
C ASP A 679 35.84 19.73 6.07
N PRO A 680 35.09 18.61 6.23
CA PRO A 680 33.78 18.45 5.58
C PRO A 680 32.80 19.56 5.95
N ALA A 681 32.84 20.06 7.19
CA ALA A 681 32.00 21.15 7.61
C ALA A 681 32.32 22.48 6.89
N ALA A 682 33.54 22.70 6.54
CA ALA A 682 33.95 23.87 5.71
C ALA A 682 33.38 23.73 4.30
N VAL A 683 33.53 22.55 3.70
CA VAL A 683 32.93 22.24 2.38
C VAL A 683 31.42 22.41 2.41
N GLY A 684 30.74 21.92 3.46
CA GLY A 684 29.28 22.08 3.63
C GLY A 684 28.85 23.57 3.68
N ARG A 685 29.63 24.45 4.32
CA ARG A 685 29.38 25.90 4.33
C ARG A 685 29.51 26.53 2.93
N GLU A 686 30.53 26.14 2.18
CA GLU A 686 30.72 26.60 0.80
C GLU A 686 29.58 26.11 -0.12
N LEU A 687 29.15 24.84 0.02
CA LEU A 687 28.01 24.30 -0.70
C LEU A 687 26.71 25.04 -0.35
N THR A 688 26.51 25.40 0.92
CA THR A 688 25.35 26.19 1.37
C THR A 688 25.41 27.62 0.81
N SER A 689 26.60 28.22 0.74
CA SER A 689 26.79 29.51 0.10
C SER A 689 26.43 29.44 -1.39
N LEU A 690 26.87 28.39 -2.06
CA LEU A 690 26.51 28.13 -3.47
C LEU A 690 25.01 27.90 -3.63
N ALA A 691 24.37 27.19 -2.72
CA ALA A 691 22.92 26.92 -2.74
C ALA A 691 22.08 28.20 -2.67
N ALA A 692 22.56 29.28 -2.09
CA ALA A 692 21.87 30.56 -2.06
C ALA A 692 21.61 31.14 -3.46
N GLU A 693 22.39 30.74 -4.46
CA GLU A 693 22.17 31.12 -5.85
C GLU A 693 21.15 30.21 -6.58
N PHE A 694 20.81 29.07 -5.97
CA PHE A 694 19.88 28.08 -6.48
C PHE A 694 18.75 27.85 -5.46
N PRO A 695 17.71 28.70 -5.45
CA PRO A 695 16.62 28.64 -4.50
C PRO A 695 15.94 27.27 -4.44
N GLY A 696 15.60 26.84 -3.23
CA GLY A 696 15.06 25.53 -2.97
C GLY A 696 16.09 24.43 -2.81
N THR A 697 17.37 24.73 -3.06
CA THR A 697 18.46 23.74 -2.88
C THR A 697 18.83 23.65 -1.40
N ARG A 698 18.85 22.45 -0.85
CA ARG A 698 19.23 22.14 0.53
C ARG A 698 20.50 21.31 0.55
N VAL A 699 21.40 21.64 1.45
CA VAL A 699 22.64 20.89 1.68
C VAL A 699 22.48 20.16 3.01
N ALA A 700 22.54 18.83 2.97
CA ALA A 700 22.51 17.99 4.16
C ALA A 700 23.81 17.17 4.27
N GLY A 701 24.20 16.82 5.47
CA GLY A 701 25.17 15.75 5.66
C GLY A 701 24.57 14.41 5.24
N ALA A 702 25.37 13.50 4.72
CA ALA A 702 24.91 12.19 4.26
C ALA A 702 24.08 11.43 5.32
N ASP A 703 24.45 11.56 6.60
CA ASP A 703 23.70 10.97 7.72
C ASP A 703 22.37 11.69 8.03
N GLU A 704 22.22 12.96 7.69
CA GLU A 704 20.99 13.73 7.88
C GLU A 704 19.99 13.41 6.77
N ASP A 705 20.47 13.33 5.55
CA ASP A 705 19.64 13.01 4.39
C ASP A 705 18.99 11.62 4.52
N ALA A 706 19.77 10.62 4.92
CA ALA A 706 19.30 9.28 5.21
C ALA A 706 18.20 9.21 6.31
N ARG A 707 18.13 10.23 7.21
CA ARG A 707 17.05 10.36 8.19
C ARG A 707 15.84 11.09 7.63
N GLY A 708 16.05 12.05 6.73
CA GLY A 708 14.98 12.88 6.14
C GLY A 708 14.18 12.17 5.05
N ALA A 709 14.80 11.29 4.28
CA ALA A 709 14.19 10.53 3.19
C ALA A 709 12.99 9.64 3.64
N SER A 710 12.85 9.39 4.95
CA SER A 710 11.74 8.61 5.52
C SER A 710 10.52 9.46 5.98
N GLY A 711 10.52 10.77 5.77
CA GLY A 711 9.45 11.70 6.21
C GLY A 711 8.26 11.83 5.27
N GLY A 712 8.32 11.28 4.07
CA GLY A 712 7.26 11.39 3.07
C GLY A 712 6.12 10.39 3.25
N GLY A 713 5.35 10.43 4.35
CA GLY A 713 4.31 9.43 4.54
C GLY A 713 3.32 9.64 5.66
N ASP A 714 3.28 10.81 6.29
CA ASP A 714 2.41 11.04 7.46
C ASP A 714 0.92 10.77 7.15
N ALA A 715 0.45 11.14 5.99
CA ALA A 715 -0.93 10.93 5.57
C ALA A 715 -1.22 9.47 5.18
N ALA A 716 -0.33 8.80 4.46
CA ALA A 716 -0.45 7.37 4.16
C ALA A 716 -0.35 6.54 5.45
N GLY A 717 0.55 6.93 6.37
CA GLY A 717 0.66 6.34 7.70
C GLY A 717 -0.62 6.47 8.53
N LEU A 718 -1.26 7.64 8.50
CA LEU A 718 -2.56 7.88 9.16
C LEU A 718 -3.66 6.98 8.59
N PHE A 719 -3.72 6.83 7.27
CA PHE A 719 -4.69 5.95 6.61
C PHE A 719 -4.50 4.48 7.01
N VAL A 720 -3.26 3.98 6.98
CA VAL A 720 -2.91 2.63 7.44
C VAL A 720 -3.31 2.44 8.90
N LEU A 721 -3.02 3.42 9.76
CA LEU A 721 -3.39 3.39 11.18
C LEU A 721 -4.91 3.31 11.38
N LEU A 722 -5.71 4.07 10.62
CA LEU A 722 -7.16 4.02 10.67
C LEU A 722 -7.72 2.66 10.22
N LEU A 723 -7.18 2.09 9.15
CA LEU A 723 -7.56 0.76 8.70
C LEU A 723 -7.19 -0.32 9.73
N LEU A 724 -6.01 -0.23 10.34
CA LEU A 724 -5.60 -1.12 11.43
C LEU A 724 -6.51 -0.96 12.65
N LEU A 725 -6.88 0.27 13.02
CA LEU A 725 -7.83 0.52 14.10
C LEU A 725 -9.18 -0.14 13.81
N MET A 726 -9.66 -0.05 12.57
CA MET A 726 -10.92 -0.68 12.13
C MET A 726 -10.83 -2.21 12.21
N ILE A 727 -9.74 -2.83 11.74
CA ILE A 727 -9.50 -4.29 11.83
C ILE A 727 -9.44 -4.73 13.30
N ASN A 728 -8.74 -3.98 14.14
CA ASN A 728 -8.62 -4.29 15.56
C ASN A 728 -9.95 -4.13 16.29
N ALA A 729 -10.72 -3.08 16.00
CA ALA A 729 -12.06 -2.88 16.55
C ALA A 729 -13.00 -4.03 16.17
N PHE A 730 -13.00 -4.42 14.90
CA PHE A 730 -13.76 -5.58 14.42
C PHE A 730 -13.36 -6.87 15.15
N THR A 731 -12.06 -7.12 15.27
CA THR A 731 -11.56 -8.32 15.96
C THR A 731 -11.85 -8.29 17.45
N ALA A 732 -11.74 -7.12 18.10
CA ALA A 732 -12.12 -6.94 19.51
C ALA A 732 -13.59 -7.28 19.75
N ILE A 733 -14.49 -6.79 18.88
CA ILE A 733 -15.93 -7.13 18.96
C ILE A 733 -16.14 -8.63 18.73
N ALA A 734 -15.40 -9.25 17.81
CA ALA A 734 -15.46 -10.68 17.58
C ALA A 734 -14.99 -11.49 18.80
N VAL A 735 -13.92 -11.06 19.46
CA VAL A 735 -13.40 -11.64 20.71
C VAL A 735 -14.42 -11.50 21.84
N VAL A 736 -14.95 -10.28 22.03
CA VAL A 736 -16.02 -10.00 23.01
C VAL A 736 -17.22 -10.92 22.78
N ASN A 737 -17.65 -11.04 21.56
CA ASN A 737 -18.78 -11.87 21.18
C ASN A 737 -18.50 -13.36 21.42
N THR A 738 -17.34 -13.87 21.01
CA THR A 738 -16.96 -15.27 21.17
C THR A 738 -16.78 -15.64 22.65
N LEU A 739 -16.06 -14.81 23.42
CA LEU A 739 -15.87 -15.01 24.85
C LEU A 739 -17.17 -14.85 25.63
N GLY A 740 -18.01 -13.87 25.23
CA GLY A 740 -19.29 -13.60 25.84
C GLY A 740 -20.25 -14.81 25.74
N THR A 741 -20.43 -15.32 24.51
CA THR A 741 -21.29 -16.50 24.26
C THR A 741 -20.70 -17.74 24.91
N ALA A 742 -19.39 -17.92 24.84
CA ALA A 742 -18.70 -19.02 25.46
C ALA A 742 -18.85 -19.04 26.99
N THR A 743 -18.80 -17.89 27.66
CA THR A 743 -18.98 -17.74 29.11
C THR A 743 -20.46 -17.87 29.49
N ALA A 744 -21.37 -17.28 28.73
CA ALA A 744 -22.80 -17.38 28.97
C ALA A 744 -23.33 -18.81 28.87
N GLY A 745 -22.73 -19.66 28.04
CA GLY A 745 -23.08 -21.09 27.93
C GLY A 745 -22.74 -21.96 29.14
N ARG A 746 -21.98 -21.41 30.12
CA ARG A 746 -21.51 -22.16 31.31
C ARG A 746 -22.42 -22.01 32.54
N ARG A 747 -23.68 -21.59 32.36
CA ARG A 747 -24.60 -21.34 33.47
C ARG A 747 -24.75 -22.55 34.40
N ARG A 748 -24.90 -23.76 33.85
CA ARG A 748 -25.04 -25.02 34.59
C ARG A 748 -23.78 -25.35 35.41
N GLU A 749 -22.60 -25.16 34.84
CA GLU A 749 -21.32 -25.34 35.52
C GLU A 749 -21.15 -24.37 36.69
N PHE A 750 -21.51 -23.07 36.51
CA PHE A 750 -21.49 -22.09 37.60
C PHE A 750 -22.51 -22.40 38.69
N ALA A 751 -23.70 -22.90 38.31
CA ALA A 751 -24.72 -23.33 39.24
C ALA A 751 -24.19 -24.49 40.10
N LEU A 752 -23.59 -25.52 39.48
CA LEU A 752 -23.02 -26.68 40.22
C LEU A 752 -21.87 -26.25 41.16
N LEU A 753 -20.99 -25.37 40.75
CA LEU A 753 -19.93 -24.83 41.63
C LEU A 753 -20.51 -24.08 42.84
N ARG A 754 -21.58 -23.33 42.63
CA ARG A 754 -22.27 -22.60 43.69
C ARG A 754 -22.97 -23.56 44.67
N LEU A 755 -23.62 -24.59 44.15
CA LEU A 755 -24.22 -25.64 44.96
C LEU A 755 -23.17 -26.45 45.77
N ALA A 756 -21.96 -26.59 45.23
CA ALA A 756 -20.83 -27.18 45.93
C ALA A 756 -20.15 -26.23 46.94
N GLY A 757 -20.74 -25.02 47.18
CA GLY A 757 -20.29 -24.06 48.20
C GLY A 757 -19.28 -23.03 47.73
N ALA A 758 -18.96 -22.92 46.42
CA ALA A 758 -18.06 -21.90 45.92
C ALA A 758 -18.67 -20.49 46.00
N GLN A 759 -17.89 -19.54 46.50
CA GLN A 759 -18.31 -18.14 46.53
C GLN A 759 -18.27 -17.49 45.14
N SER A 760 -19.14 -16.53 44.86
CA SER A 760 -19.17 -15.79 43.58
C SER A 760 -17.83 -15.14 43.24
N SER A 761 -17.09 -14.63 44.22
CA SER A 761 -15.77 -14.03 44.09
C SER A 761 -14.71 -15.04 43.64
N GLN A 762 -14.80 -16.30 44.12
CA GLN A 762 -13.89 -17.39 43.73
C GLN A 762 -14.12 -17.82 42.29
N VAL A 763 -15.41 -17.92 41.89
CA VAL A 763 -15.76 -18.23 40.48
C VAL A 763 -15.29 -17.13 39.54
N LEU A 764 -15.47 -15.86 39.93
CA LEU A 764 -14.97 -14.72 39.12
C LEU A 764 -13.45 -14.69 39.01
N ARG A 765 -12.72 -14.96 40.09
CA ARG A 765 -11.26 -15.04 40.06
C ARG A 765 -10.79 -16.22 39.19
N MET A 766 -11.46 -17.34 39.24
CA MET A 766 -11.18 -18.47 38.35
C MET A 766 -11.36 -18.09 36.89
N LEU A 767 -12.47 -17.39 36.54
CA LEU A 767 -12.73 -16.90 35.21
C LEU A 767 -11.71 -15.87 34.74
N ALA A 768 -11.29 -14.96 35.63
CA ALA A 768 -10.22 -14.00 35.33
C ALA A 768 -8.89 -14.71 35.02
N TRP A 769 -8.53 -15.76 35.80
CA TRP A 769 -7.36 -16.57 35.50
C TRP A 769 -7.47 -17.35 34.18
N GLU A 770 -8.66 -17.87 33.84
CA GLU A 770 -8.89 -18.50 32.53
C GLU A 770 -8.65 -17.49 31.39
N ALA A 771 -9.14 -16.26 31.55
CA ALA A 771 -8.95 -15.19 30.58
C ALA A 771 -7.48 -14.77 30.44
N VAL A 772 -6.78 -14.60 31.57
CA VAL A 772 -5.33 -14.30 31.60
C VAL A 772 -4.52 -15.39 30.88
N LEU A 773 -4.75 -16.66 31.22
CA LEU A 773 -4.03 -17.77 30.61
C LEU A 773 -4.33 -17.89 29.10
N THR A 774 -5.58 -17.68 28.70
CA THR A 774 -5.99 -17.64 27.29
C THR A 774 -5.24 -16.53 26.55
N CYS A 775 -5.16 -15.36 27.15
CA CYS A 775 -4.46 -14.20 26.59
C CYS A 775 -2.95 -14.46 26.47
N VAL A 776 -2.33 -15.01 27.52
CA VAL A 776 -0.91 -15.36 27.50
C VAL A 776 -0.59 -16.36 26.38
N ILE A 777 -1.42 -17.40 26.19
CA ILE A 777 -1.26 -18.37 25.11
C ILE A 777 -1.38 -17.69 23.75
N ALA A 778 -2.40 -16.84 23.58
CA ALA A 778 -2.63 -16.14 22.31
C ALA A 778 -1.48 -15.17 21.97
N LEU A 779 -1.03 -14.37 22.94
CA LEU A 779 0.07 -13.44 22.77
C LEU A 779 1.40 -14.14 22.50
N SER A 780 1.68 -15.26 23.18
CA SER A 780 2.89 -16.05 22.91
C SER A 780 2.89 -16.62 21.49
N LEU A 781 1.73 -17.12 21.01
CA LEU A 781 1.60 -17.60 19.63
C LEU A 781 1.72 -16.47 18.62
N ALA A 782 1.11 -15.31 18.89
CA ALA A 782 1.25 -14.14 18.04
C ALA A 782 2.69 -13.65 17.96
N ALA A 783 3.40 -13.64 19.10
CA ALA A 783 4.82 -13.28 19.15
C ALA A 783 5.69 -14.22 18.30
N VAL A 784 5.40 -15.53 18.33
CA VAL A 784 6.12 -16.52 17.50
C VAL A 784 5.87 -16.26 16.02
N VAL A 785 4.61 -15.97 15.61
CA VAL A 785 4.28 -15.66 14.22
C VAL A 785 4.97 -14.37 13.78
N CYS A 786 4.86 -13.30 14.57
CA CYS A 786 5.54 -12.04 14.29
C CYS A 786 7.06 -12.22 14.20
N ALA A 787 7.66 -12.90 15.17
CA ALA A 787 9.10 -13.15 15.17
C ALA A 787 9.54 -13.91 13.91
N ALA A 788 8.82 -14.95 13.50
CA ALA A 788 9.17 -15.70 12.29
C ALA A 788 9.18 -14.83 11.03
N VAL A 789 8.20 -13.93 10.86
CA VAL A 789 8.13 -13.05 9.68
C VAL A 789 9.12 -11.90 9.78
N LEU A 790 9.11 -11.18 10.91
CA LEU A 790 9.89 -9.95 11.06
C LEU A 790 11.40 -10.21 11.15
N THR A 791 11.83 -11.31 11.81
CA THR A 791 13.25 -11.67 11.81
C THR A 791 13.75 -12.10 10.44
N THR A 792 12.91 -12.82 9.67
CA THR A 792 13.26 -13.20 8.29
C THR A 792 13.40 -11.96 7.41
N LEU A 793 12.42 -11.06 7.47
CA LEU A 793 12.47 -9.81 6.71
C LEU A 793 13.66 -8.93 7.14
N SER A 794 13.89 -8.80 8.45
CA SER A 794 15.02 -8.04 8.98
C SER A 794 16.35 -8.63 8.53
N THR A 795 16.53 -9.95 8.58
CA THR A 795 17.76 -10.59 8.11
C THR A 795 17.97 -10.42 6.62
N ALA A 796 16.90 -10.46 5.83
CA ALA A 796 16.98 -10.25 4.38
C ALA A 796 17.39 -8.81 4.05
N LEU A 797 16.79 -7.80 4.71
CA LEU A 797 16.98 -6.38 4.36
C LEU A 797 18.14 -5.70 5.11
N THR A 798 18.41 -6.10 6.35
CA THR A 798 19.42 -5.43 7.21
C THR A 798 20.58 -6.32 7.60
N GLY A 799 20.55 -7.62 7.26
CA GLY A 799 21.50 -8.60 7.76
C GLY A 799 21.40 -8.87 9.26
N SER A 800 20.49 -8.21 9.98
CA SER A 800 20.32 -8.32 11.44
C SER A 800 19.14 -9.21 11.78
N ALA A 801 19.33 -10.16 12.69
CA ALA A 801 18.24 -10.99 13.21
C ALA A 801 17.32 -10.23 14.21
N VAL A 802 17.67 -9.01 14.60
CA VAL A 802 16.86 -8.20 15.52
C VAL A 802 16.03 -7.19 14.71
N PRO A 803 14.71 -7.42 14.55
CA PRO A 803 13.88 -6.51 13.78
C PRO A 803 13.63 -5.19 14.52
N ALA A 804 13.52 -4.10 13.76
CA ALA A 804 13.01 -2.83 14.26
C ALA A 804 11.50 -2.98 14.57
N LEU A 805 11.11 -2.74 15.82
CA LEU A 805 9.74 -2.93 16.28
C LEU A 805 9.09 -1.61 16.69
N ALA A 806 7.81 -1.46 16.37
CA ALA A 806 6.96 -0.39 16.90
C ALA A 806 6.60 -0.67 18.38
N ALA A 807 7.59 -0.71 19.27
CA ALA A 807 7.44 -1.20 20.64
C ALA A 807 6.33 -0.51 21.44
N GLY A 808 6.18 0.81 21.29
CA GLY A 808 5.10 1.57 21.95
C GLY A 808 3.71 1.16 21.48
N SER A 809 3.49 1.09 20.19
CA SER A 809 2.21 0.69 19.60
C SER A 809 1.87 -0.78 19.88
N LEU A 810 2.89 -1.65 19.85
CA LEU A 810 2.73 -3.06 20.23
C LEU A 810 2.35 -3.23 21.71
N ALA A 811 2.96 -2.47 22.61
CA ALA A 811 2.62 -2.48 24.02
C ALA A 811 1.15 -2.05 24.25
N VAL A 812 0.71 -1.00 23.59
CA VAL A 812 -0.69 -0.54 23.64
C VAL A 812 -1.63 -1.63 23.13
N LEU A 813 -1.30 -2.28 22.01
CA LEU A 813 -2.09 -3.36 21.43
C LEU A 813 -2.22 -4.55 22.37
N VAL A 814 -1.11 -4.99 22.97
CA VAL A 814 -1.05 -6.11 23.94
C VAL A 814 -1.89 -5.80 25.17
N VAL A 815 -1.75 -4.58 25.74
CA VAL A 815 -2.53 -4.13 26.90
C VAL A 815 -4.02 -4.06 26.56
N ALA A 816 -4.38 -3.51 25.40
CA ALA A 816 -5.78 -3.43 24.95
C ALA A 816 -6.39 -4.84 24.77
N ALA A 817 -5.70 -5.76 24.12
CA ALA A 817 -6.14 -7.14 23.93
C ALA A 817 -6.35 -7.85 25.27
N PHE A 818 -5.44 -7.65 26.21
CA PHE A 818 -5.52 -8.18 27.56
C PHE A 818 -6.73 -7.63 28.32
N LEU A 819 -6.91 -6.31 28.32
CA LEU A 819 -8.01 -5.64 29.01
C LEU A 819 -9.38 -6.05 28.44
N VAL A 820 -9.53 -6.07 27.11
CA VAL A 820 -10.75 -6.50 26.43
C VAL A 820 -11.11 -7.93 26.80
N THR A 821 -10.13 -8.83 26.77
CA THR A 821 -10.33 -10.25 27.09
C THR A 821 -10.78 -10.47 28.54
N VAL A 822 -10.05 -9.89 29.50
CA VAL A 822 -10.35 -10.03 30.94
C VAL A 822 -11.66 -9.34 31.33
N ALA A 823 -11.89 -8.13 30.82
CA ALA A 823 -13.13 -7.39 31.08
C ALA A 823 -14.35 -8.14 30.55
N THR A 824 -14.30 -8.65 29.33
CA THR A 824 -15.39 -9.41 28.73
C THR A 824 -15.79 -10.63 29.55
N VAL A 825 -14.81 -11.47 29.90
CA VAL A 825 -15.07 -12.71 30.66
C VAL A 825 -15.62 -12.41 32.05
N THR A 826 -15.05 -11.39 32.73
CA THR A 826 -15.48 -11.04 34.09
C THR A 826 -16.85 -10.36 34.13
N LEU A 827 -17.13 -9.46 33.19
CA LEU A 827 -18.44 -8.77 33.10
C LEU A 827 -19.57 -9.76 32.75
N VAL A 828 -19.35 -10.60 31.72
CA VAL A 828 -20.34 -11.62 31.35
C VAL A 828 -20.52 -12.63 32.47
N GLY A 829 -19.42 -13.08 33.14
CA GLY A 829 -19.50 -13.96 34.30
C GLY A 829 -20.35 -13.34 35.43
N ARG A 830 -20.14 -12.05 35.74
CA ARG A 830 -20.96 -11.30 36.75
C ARG A 830 -22.44 -11.25 36.39
N THR A 831 -22.77 -10.93 35.12
CA THR A 831 -24.18 -10.84 34.68
C THR A 831 -24.87 -12.19 34.70
N VAL A 832 -24.19 -13.27 34.29
CA VAL A 832 -24.72 -14.63 34.36
C VAL A 832 -25.01 -15.04 35.81
N MET A 833 -24.07 -14.82 36.72
CA MET A 833 -24.27 -15.18 38.14
C MET A 833 -25.36 -14.35 38.83
N ARG A 834 -25.48 -13.06 38.52
CA ARG A 834 -26.57 -12.21 39.04
C ARG A 834 -27.97 -12.68 38.58
N ARG A 835 -28.11 -13.03 37.30
CA ARG A 835 -29.39 -13.49 36.75
C ARG A 835 -29.84 -14.84 37.33
N THR A 836 -28.90 -15.77 37.55
CA THR A 836 -29.19 -17.06 38.16
C THR A 836 -29.49 -16.92 39.67
N ALA A 837 -28.95 -15.94 40.35
CA ALA A 837 -29.22 -15.67 41.78
C ALA A 837 -30.57 -14.94 42.00
N ALA A 838 -31.07 -14.18 41.05
CA ALA A 838 -32.30 -13.38 41.15
C ALA A 838 -33.57 -14.16 40.80
N ALA A 839 -33.52 -15.33 40.21
CA ALA A 839 -34.67 -16.16 39.87
C ALA A 839 -35.14 -16.98 41.09
N PRO A 840 -36.41 -16.99 41.44
CA PRO A 840 -36.95 -17.93 42.48
C PRO A 840 -36.61 -19.36 42.05
N GLY A 841 -35.84 -20.09 42.82
CA GLY A 841 -35.35 -21.41 42.42
C GLY A 841 -34.23 -21.44 41.34
N GLY A 842 -33.66 -20.29 40.97
CA GLY A 842 -32.81 -20.11 39.79
C GLY A 842 -31.57 -21.00 39.72
N TRP A 843 -31.02 -21.42 40.86
CA TRP A 843 -29.91 -22.38 40.87
C TRP A 843 -30.37 -23.81 40.61
N ALA A 844 -31.58 -24.19 41.06
CA ALA A 844 -32.17 -25.51 40.83
C ALA A 844 -32.67 -25.65 39.36
N GLU A 845 -33.34 -24.64 38.83
CA GLU A 845 -33.74 -24.57 37.41
C GLU A 845 -32.54 -24.55 36.45
N ALA A 846 -31.39 -23.92 36.83
CA ALA A 846 -30.19 -23.90 36.01
C ALA A 846 -29.51 -25.27 35.92
N VAL A 847 -29.82 -26.21 36.83
CA VAL A 847 -29.27 -27.56 36.90
C VAL A 847 -30.20 -28.58 36.22
N SER A 848 -31.51 -28.40 36.29
CA SER A 848 -32.47 -29.18 35.53
C SER A 848 -32.46 -28.87 34.04
#